data_d91fcc3d0ad1d195f08d37df56a6e460
#
_entry.id   d91fcc3d0ad1d195f08d37df56a6e460
#
_cell.length_a   1.000
_cell.length_b   1.000
_cell.length_c   1.000
_cell.angle_alpha   90.00
_cell.angle_beta   90.00
_cell.angle_gamma   90.00
#
_symmetry.space_group_name_H-M   'P 1'
#
loop_
_entity.id
_entity.type
_entity.pdbx_description
1 polymer ?
#
loop_
_entity_poly.entity_id
_entity_poly.type
_entity_poly.pdbx_seq_one_letter_code
_entity_poly.pdbx_strand_id
1 'polypeptide(L)'
;METNKTYSFEEAFQTSLKYFDGDELAARVWVNKYAMKDSYGNIYERSPEDMHRRIAKEITRVEAKYKNPMSEQEVFELLDHFRYIVPAGSPMTGIGNNQQVASLSNCFVIGLDGKADSYGAIMRIDEEQVQLMKRRGGVGHDLSHIRPKGSPVNNSALTSTGLVPFMERYSNSTREVAQDGRRGALMLSVSIKHPDSEAFIDAKMEEGKVTGANVSVKLDDDFMNAAINDKTYVQQWPIDAEKPKVQKEIEARKLWEKIVHNAWKSAEPGVLFWDTIIKESIPDCYADLGFRTVSTNPCGEIPLCPYDSCRLLSINLYSYVEKPFTKEARFDFEKFKKHVQFAQRIMDDIVDLEMEKINLIIEKIKQDPESNEVKDAEYHLWEKIKCKSGMGRRTGVGITAEGDMLAALGLRYGTQEATDFSVLVHKTLALNAYRSSVTMAKERGAFEIYDAKRESNNPFVLRIKEADPELYADMQQYGRRNIACLTIAPTGTTSLMTQTTSGIEPVFMPVYKRRRKVNPNDADVHVDFVDEVGDSFEEYIVYHRKFLKWMQVNGYDTEKRYSQEEIDNLVAKSPYYKATANDVDWLMKVKMQGAIQKWVDHSISVTVNLPNDVDETLVNRLYVEAWKSGCKGCTIYRDGSRAGVMISVSKKDKKKGTHAEGAEVHEEEPKEKDCKQPEVTEVRPKELECDVVRFQNNKEKWVAFVGLLNGYPYEIFTGLQDDEEGIVLPKNITKGKIIKSTLEDGTHRYDFQFENKRGYKTTVEGLSEKFNPEYWNYAKLISGVLRYRMPIDHVMKLVSSLQLKDESINTWKNGVERALKKYIVDGTKANGQKCPVCGHESLVYQEGCLICTNCGASRCG
;
A
#
# COMPACT_ATOMS: atom_id res chain seq x y z
N MET A 1 -0.03 -41.62 1.57
CA MET A 1 0.32 -40.26 1.17
C MET A 1 -0.39 -40.01 -0.15
N GLU A 2 -1.51 -39.30 -0.13
CA GLU A 2 -2.12 -38.85 -1.38
C GLU A 2 -1.11 -37.91 -2.03
N THR A 3 -0.70 -38.19 -3.25
CA THR A 3 0.12 -37.32 -4.07
C THR A 3 -0.65 -36.05 -4.27
N ASN A 4 -0.29 -34.99 -3.57
CA ASN A 4 -0.92 -33.68 -3.72
C ASN A 4 -0.76 -33.23 -5.17
N LYS A 5 -1.87 -33.25 -5.91
CA LYS A 5 -1.90 -32.78 -7.30
C LYS A 5 -1.56 -31.29 -7.33
N THR A 6 -0.63 -30.92 -8.18
CA THR A 6 -0.27 -29.52 -8.45
C THR A 6 -0.88 -29.06 -9.77
N TYR A 7 -1.09 -27.76 -9.89
CA TYR A 7 -1.65 -27.10 -11.06
C TYR A 7 -0.67 -26.05 -11.58
N SER A 8 -0.65 -25.85 -12.88
CA SER A 8 0.05 -24.71 -13.49
C SER A 8 -0.68 -23.41 -13.16
N PHE A 9 0.04 -22.29 -13.30
CA PHE A 9 -0.59 -20.98 -13.16
C PHE A 9 -1.77 -20.81 -14.11
N GLU A 10 -1.60 -21.25 -15.37
CA GLU A 10 -2.64 -21.11 -16.39
C GLU A 10 -3.89 -21.94 -16.08
N GLU A 11 -3.73 -23.18 -15.64
CA GLU A 11 -4.87 -24.01 -15.23
C GLU A 11 -5.65 -23.40 -14.06
N ALA A 12 -4.93 -22.89 -13.04
CA ALA A 12 -5.55 -22.24 -11.89
C ALA A 12 -6.20 -20.90 -12.30
N PHE A 13 -5.56 -20.12 -13.19
CA PHE A 13 -6.08 -18.87 -13.68
C PHE A 13 -7.36 -19.06 -14.51
N GLN A 14 -7.38 -19.98 -15.48
CA GLN A 14 -8.54 -20.24 -16.32
C GLN A 14 -9.75 -20.76 -15.53
N THR A 15 -9.49 -21.60 -14.52
CA THR A 15 -10.57 -22.10 -13.65
C THR A 15 -11.11 -20.98 -12.77
N SER A 16 -10.22 -20.17 -12.21
CA SER A 16 -10.60 -19.01 -11.39
C SER A 16 -11.30 -17.92 -12.19
N LEU A 17 -10.92 -17.73 -13.45
CA LEU A 17 -11.58 -16.79 -14.35
C LEU A 17 -13.07 -17.12 -14.55
N LYS A 18 -13.38 -18.42 -14.70
CA LYS A 18 -14.78 -18.90 -14.75
C LYS A 18 -15.50 -18.66 -13.41
N TYR A 19 -14.82 -18.92 -12.29
CA TYR A 19 -15.36 -18.71 -10.95
C TYR A 19 -15.73 -17.23 -10.68
N PHE A 20 -14.98 -16.30 -11.25
CA PHE A 20 -15.20 -14.85 -11.12
C PHE A 20 -15.97 -14.21 -12.29
N ASP A 21 -16.74 -15.01 -13.06
CA ASP A 21 -17.53 -14.52 -14.18
C ASP A 21 -16.74 -13.64 -15.18
N GLY A 22 -15.53 -14.08 -15.52
CA GLY A 22 -14.65 -13.39 -16.47
C GLY A 22 -13.85 -12.21 -15.88
N ASP A 23 -13.83 -12.02 -14.56
CA ASP A 23 -13.01 -10.98 -13.95
C ASP A 23 -11.54 -11.42 -13.84
N GLU A 24 -10.72 -11.01 -14.81
CA GLU A 24 -9.29 -11.34 -14.85
C GLU A 24 -8.52 -10.81 -13.65
N LEU A 25 -8.88 -9.62 -13.14
CA LEU A 25 -8.17 -9.03 -12.01
C LEU A 25 -8.40 -9.84 -10.74
N ALA A 26 -9.65 -10.21 -10.46
CA ALA A 26 -9.99 -11.05 -9.32
C ALA A 26 -9.31 -12.41 -9.40
N ALA A 27 -9.37 -13.07 -10.57
CA ALA A 27 -8.75 -14.37 -10.80
C ALA A 27 -7.23 -14.32 -10.62
N ARG A 28 -6.57 -13.34 -11.22
CA ARG A 28 -5.12 -13.16 -11.13
C ARG A 28 -4.66 -12.84 -9.71
N VAL A 29 -5.41 -12.00 -9.01
CA VAL A 29 -5.14 -11.68 -7.59
C VAL A 29 -5.26 -12.91 -6.72
N TRP A 30 -6.29 -13.73 -6.91
CA TRP A 30 -6.47 -14.93 -6.13
C TRP A 30 -5.32 -15.94 -6.37
N VAL A 31 -5.00 -16.25 -7.63
CA VAL A 31 -3.91 -17.21 -7.94
C VAL A 31 -2.57 -16.73 -7.38
N ASN A 32 -2.26 -15.43 -7.52
CA ASN A 32 -0.97 -14.90 -7.07
C ASN A 32 -0.84 -14.82 -5.56
N LYS A 33 -1.92 -14.47 -4.83
CA LYS A 33 -1.83 -14.10 -3.42
C LYS A 33 -2.45 -15.09 -2.44
N TYR A 34 -3.43 -15.89 -2.86
CA TYR A 34 -4.28 -16.67 -1.95
C TYR A 34 -4.33 -18.16 -2.22
N ALA A 35 -4.13 -18.60 -3.45
CA ALA A 35 -4.02 -20.03 -3.76
C ALA A 35 -2.94 -20.68 -2.88
N MET A 36 -3.23 -21.85 -2.35
CA MET A 36 -2.28 -22.60 -1.51
C MET A 36 -1.03 -22.96 -2.32
N LYS A 37 0.12 -22.57 -1.80
CA LYS A 37 1.44 -22.83 -2.41
C LYS A 37 2.42 -23.36 -1.39
N ASP A 38 3.39 -24.11 -1.86
CA ASP A 38 4.60 -24.44 -1.11
C ASP A 38 5.68 -23.35 -1.25
N SER A 39 6.83 -23.59 -0.64
CA SER A 39 7.99 -22.68 -0.70
C SER A 39 8.66 -22.63 -2.08
N TYR A 40 8.31 -23.54 -2.99
CA TYR A 40 8.83 -23.60 -4.37
C TYR A 40 7.86 -22.97 -5.38
N GLY A 41 6.69 -22.49 -4.92
CA GLY A 41 5.68 -21.86 -5.76
C GLY A 41 4.73 -22.82 -6.46
N ASN A 42 4.75 -24.12 -6.12
CA ASN A 42 3.80 -25.08 -6.64
C ASN A 42 2.39 -24.77 -6.12
N ILE A 43 1.41 -24.73 -7.00
CA ILE A 43 0.01 -24.40 -6.68
C ILE A 43 -0.77 -25.69 -6.43
N TYR A 44 -1.45 -25.78 -5.29
CA TYR A 44 -2.21 -26.97 -4.86
C TYR A 44 -3.73 -26.78 -4.96
N GLU A 45 -4.20 -25.61 -5.32
CA GLU A 45 -5.62 -25.27 -5.47
C GLU A 45 -5.90 -24.76 -6.88
N ARG A 46 -6.97 -25.23 -7.46
CA ARG A 46 -7.35 -24.93 -8.83
C ARG A 46 -8.21 -23.66 -8.94
N SER A 47 -8.99 -23.40 -7.87
CA SER A 47 -9.92 -22.27 -7.82
C SER A 47 -10.21 -21.85 -6.38
N PRO A 48 -10.86 -20.67 -6.15
CA PRO A 48 -11.33 -20.28 -4.81
C PRO A 48 -12.26 -21.30 -4.16
N GLU A 49 -12.98 -22.12 -4.92
CA GLU A 49 -13.82 -23.17 -4.38
C GLU A 49 -12.99 -24.19 -3.58
N ASP A 50 -11.85 -24.64 -4.12
CA ASP A 50 -10.96 -25.58 -3.43
C ASP A 50 -10.44 -24.98 -2.11
N MET A 51 -10.11 -23.69 -2.11
CA MET A 51 -9.71 -22.94 -0.92
C MET A 51 -10.85 -22.91 0.13
N HIS A 52 -12.06 -22.57 -0.29
CA HIS A 52 -13.20 -22.49 0.63
C HIS A 52 -13.55 -23.85 1.23
N ARG A 53 -13.44 -24.95 0.46
CA ARG A 53 -13.62 -26.33 0.97
C ARG A 53 -12.55 -26.67 2.01
N ARG A 54 -11.29 -26.33 1.76
CA ARG A 54 -10.20 -26.52 2.72
C ARG A 54 -10.47 -25.76 4.03
N ILE A 55 -10.88 -24.51 3.95
CA ILE A 55 -11.19 -23.69 5.13
C ILE A 55 -12.38 -24.28 5.87
N ALA A 56 -13.47 -24.61 5.18
CA ALA A 56 -14.67 -25.20 5.78
C ALA A 56 -14.36 -26.49 6.54
N LYS A 57 -13.57 -27.38 5.94
CA LYS A 57 -13.11 -28.62 6.57
C LYS A 57 -12.36 -28.39 7.87
N GLU A 58 -11.42 -27.43 7.90
CA GLU A 58 -10.64 -27.14 9.09
C GLU A 58 -11.46 -26.45 10.20
N ILE A 59 -12.36 -25.53 9.83
CA ILE A 59 -13.29 -24.91 10.80
C ILE A 59 -14.18 -26.00 11.42
N THR A 60 -14.76 -26.89 10.61
CA THR A 60 -15.62 -27.97 11.11
C THR A 60 -14.85 -28.94 12.00
N ARG A 61 -13.57 -29.18 11.71
CA ARG A 61 -12.71 -30.01 12.58
C ARG A 61 -12.56 -29.41 13.98
N VAL A 62 -12.46 -28.08 14.06
CA VAL A 62 -12.42 -27.35 15.33
C VAL A 62 -13.79 -27.37 16.02
N GLU A 63 -14.85 -27.07 15.28
CA GLU A 63 -16.23 -27.09 15.76
C GLU A 63 -16.62 -28.43 16.43
N ALA A 64 -16.15 -29.56 15.88
CA ALA A 64 -16.40 -30.87 16.43
C ALA A 64 -15.88 -31.09 17.87
N LYS A 65 -15.04 -30.21 18.39
CA LYS A 65 -14.59 -30.21 19.80
C LYS A 65 -15.62 -29.62 20.74
N TYR A 66 -16.63 -28.93 20.22
CA TYR A 66 -17.58 -28.11 20.99
C TYR A 66 -19.04 -28.58 20.80
N LYS A 67 -19.91 -28.00 21.63
CA LYS A 67 -21.36 -28.26 21.53
C LYS A 67 -21.96 -27.55 20.33
N ASN A 68 -22.98 -28.13 19.71
CA ASN A 68 -23.72 -27.56 18.59
C ASN A 68 -22.82 -27.16 17.42
N PRO A 69 -21.99 -28.09 16.89
CA PRO A 69 -21.03 -27.75 15.84
C PRO A 69 -21.74 -27.37 14.54
N MET A 70 -21.17 -26.38 13.82
CA MET A 70 -21.54 -26.09 12.44
C MET A 70 -21.10 -27.25 11.54
N SER A 71 -21.90 -27.56 10.51
CA SER A 71 -21.53 -28.54 9.48
C SER A 71 -20.57 -27.91 8.45
N GLU A 72 -19.80 -28.77 7.77
CA GLU A 72 -18.89 -28.33 6.71
C GLU A 72 -19.63 -27.60 5.57
N GLN A 73 -20.80 -28.09 5.23
CA GLN A 73 -21.65 -27.51 4.19
C GLN A 73 -22.13 -26.10 4.56
N GLU A 74 -22.57 -25.87 5.80
CA GLU A 74 -22.97 -24.55 6.29
C GLU A 74 -21.80 -23.56 6.23
N VAL A 75 -20.62 -23.97 6.69
CA VAL A 75 -19.42 -23.12 6.63
C VAL A 75 -19.04 -22.82 5.19
N PHE A 76 -19.05 -23.83 4.31
CA PHE A 76 -18.74 -23.65 2.89
C PHE A 76 -19.71 -22.65 2.23
N GLU A 77 -21.02 -22.79 2.43
CA GLU A 77 -22.03 -21.90 1.86
C GLU A 77 -21.89 -20.43 2.31
N LEU A 78 -21.37 -20.21 3.51
CA LEU A 78 -21.07 -18.86 4.00
C LEU A 78 -19.86 -18.22 3.30
N LEU A 79 -18.89 -19.05 2.88
CA LEU A 79 -17.63 -18.60 2.28
C LEU A 79 -17.70 -18.51 0.75
N ASP A 80 -18.39 -19.47 0.12
CA ASP A 80 -18.32 -19.67 -1.33
C ASP A 80 -18.74 -18.44 -2.13
N HIS A 81 -18.03 -18.20 -3.23
CA HIS A 81 -18.13 -17.00 -4.07
C HIS A 81 -17.85 -15.69 -3.31
N PHE A 82 -17.17 -15.75 -2.15
CA PHE A 82 -16.95 -14.60 -1.27
C PHE A 82 -18.27 -13.87 -0.95
N ARG A 83 -19.34 -14.64 -0.88
CA ARG A 83 -20.69 -14.09 -0.88
C ARG A 83 -21.05 -13.44 0.44
N TYR A 84 -20.85 -14.10 1.57
CA TYR A 84 -21.28 -13.62 2.87
C TYR A 84 -20.12 -13.33 3.82
N ILE A 85 -19.23 -14.29 4.00
CA ILE A 85 -18.10 -14.21 4.93
C ILE A 85 -16.81 -14.35 4.13
N VAL A 86 -15.91 -13.41 4.35
CA VAL A 86 -14.63 -13.28 3.63
C VAL A 86 -13.51 -13.24 4.64
N PRO A 87 -12.79 -14.32 4.90
CA PRO A 87 -11.60 -14.31 5.75
C PRO A 87 -10.53 -13.36 5.18
N ALA A 88 -9.71 -12.79 6.03
CA ALA A 88 -8.58 -12.00 5.57
C ALA A 88 -7.46 -12.88 5.00
N GLY A 89 -6.44 -12.24 4.43
CA GLY A 89 -5.40 -12.93 3.66
C GLY A 89 -4.65 -14.03 4.41
N SER A 90 -4.27 -13.82 5.67
CA SER A 90 -3.55 -14.83 6.44
C SER A 90 -4.41 -16.05 6.76
N PRO A 91 -5.67 -15.90 7.22
CA PRO A 91 -6.58 -17.05 7.31
C PRO A 91 -6.79 -17.78 5.98
N MET A 92 -7.03 -17.05 4.87
CA MET A 92 -7.26 -17.69 3.56
C MET A 92 -6.08 -18.55 3.10
N THR A 93 -4.87 -18.06 3.27
CA THR A 93 -3.66 -18.78 2.82
C THR A 93 -3.19 -19.82 3.82
N GLY A 94 -3.45 -19.63 5.11
CA GLY A 94 -2.82 -20.41 6.19
C GLY A 94 -3.66 -21.52 6.79
N ILE A 95 -4.99 -21.38 6.80
CA ILE A 95 -5.88 -22.42 7.37
C ILE A 95 -5.74 -23.71 6.53
N GLY A 96 -5.39 -24.82 7.18
CA GLY A 96 -5.17 -26.10 6.52
C GLY A 96 -3.95 -26.18 5.59
N ASN A 97 -3.17 -25.11 5.48
CA ASN A 97 -1.91 -25.10 4.73
C ASN A 97 -0.77 -25.57 5.63
N ASN A 98 -0.24 -26.75 5.36
CA ASN A 98 0.91 -27.34 6.07
C ASN A 98 2.22 -27.21 5.26
N GLN A 99 2.18 -26.60 4.08
CA GLN A 99 3.37 -26.39 3.23
C GLN A 99 4.19 -25.17 3.71
N GLN A 100 3.56 -24.24 4.40
CA GLN A 100 4.21 -23.06 4.96
C GLN A 100 3.88 -22.91 6.44
N VAL A 101 4.91 -22.73 7.27
CA VAL A 101 4.75 -22.50 8.71
C VAL A 101 4.61 -21.00 8.95
N ALA A 102 3.36 -20.51 8.94
CA ALA A 102 2.99 -19.11 9.09
C ALA A 102 1.83 -18.93 10.06
N SER A 103 1.69 -17.73 10.61
CA SER A 103 0.57 -17.33 11.46
C SER A 103 -0.71 -17.07 10.66
N LEU A 104 -1.86 -17.28 11.29
CA LEU A 104 -3.17 -16.87 10.78
C LEU A 104 -3.52 -15.44 11.18
N SER A 105 -2.76 -14.84 12.09
CA SER A 105 -2.93 -13.45 12.50
C SER A 105 -2.36 -12.51 11.44
N ASN A 106 -3.12 -11.47 11.11
CA ASN A 106 -2.71 -10.47 10.14
C ASN A 106 -1.79 -9.42 10.77
N CYS A 107 -2.00 -9.11 12.06
CA CYS A 107 -1.46 -7.92 12.70
C CYS A 107 -1.05 -8.21 14.13
N PHE A 108 0.09 -7.59 14.52
CA PHE A 108 0.69 -7.70 15.84
C PHE A 108 1.13 -6.33 16.32
N VAL A 109 1.18 -6.15 17.62
CA VAL A 109 1.93 -5.07 18.25
C VAL A 109 2.99 -5.70 19.15
N ILE A 110 4.19 -5.14 19.15
CA ILE A 110 5.31 -5.53 20.00
C ILE A 110 5.77 -4.37 20.86
N GLY A 111 6.59 -4.65 21.85
CA GLY A 111 7.16 -3.66 22.77
C GLY A 111 7.45 -4.31 24.10
N LEU A 112 8.68 -4.16 24.61
CA LEU A 112 9.12 -4.73 25.86
C LEU A 112 8.51 -3.96 27.06
N ASP A 113 7.29 -4.30 27.45
CA ASP A 113 6.59 -3.75 28.62
C ASP A 113 6.56 -2.21 28.68
N GLY A 114 6.61 -1.55 27.51
CA GLY A 114 6.62 -0.09 27.42
C GLY A 114 7.89 0.59 27.95
N LYS A 115 9.01 -0.12 28.10
CA LYS A 115 10.24 0.39 28.70
C LYS A 115 11.51 0.18 27.85
N ALA A 116 11.32 0.01 26.54
CA ALA A 116 12.39 -0.31 25.59
C ALA A 116 13.30 0.89 25.25
N ASP A 117 14.00 1.45 26.24
CA ASP A 117 14.89 2.61 26.08
C ASP A 117 16.38 2.24 26.01
N SER A 118 16.77 1.04 26.39
CA SER A 118 18.15 0.58 26.24
C SER A 118 18.45 0.17 24.80
N TYR A 119 19.71 0.31 24.37
CA TYR A 119 20.11 -0.10 23.03
C TYR A 119 19.81 -1.58 22.75
N GLY A 120 20.03 -2.44 23.76
CA GLY A 120 19.67 -3.86 23.66
C GLY A 120 18.18 -4.11 23.48
N ALA A 121 17.33 -3.35 24.17
CA ALA A 121 15.88 -3.44 23.99
C ALA A 121 15.43 -2.94 22.62
N ILE A 122 16.02 -1.87 22.09
CA ILE A 122 15.76 -1.35 20.75
C ILE A 122 16.13 -2.38 19.69
N MET A 123 17.30 -3.04 19.81
CA MET A 123 17.72 -4.11 18.90
C MET A 123 16.83 -5.35 19.02
N ARG A 124 16.38 -5.68 20.22
CA ARG A 124 15.45 -6.80 20.43
C ARG A 124 14.10 -6.57 19.72
N ILE A 125 13.58 -5.35 19.75
CA ILE A 125 12.35 -5.01 19.02
C ILE A 125 12.56 -5.11 17.51
N ASP A 126 13.71 -4.69 16.99
CA ASP A 126 14.05 -4.83 15.57
C ASP A 126 14.08 -6.30 15.13
N GLU A 127 14.68 -7.17 15.92
CA GLU A 127 14.70 -8.60 15.72
C GLU A 127 13.28 -9.20 15.77
N GLU A 128 12.51 -8.89 16.82
CA GLU A 128 11.12 -9.37 16.97
C GLU A 128 10.24 -8.94 15.79
N GLN A 129 10.41 -7.71 15.28
CA GLN A 129 9.72 -7.20 14.09
C GLN A 129 9.97 -8.09 12.86
N VAL A 130 11.23 -8.41 12.58
CA VAL A 130 11.62 -9.27 11.45
C VAL A 130 11.09 -10.69 11.63
N GLN A 131 11.17 -11.25 12.84
CA GLN A 131 10.68 -12.60 13.15
C GLN A 131 9.16 -12.73 12.90
N LEU A 132 8.38 -11.69 13.16
CA LEU A 132 6.94 -11.68 12.86
C LEU A 132 6.67 -11.50 11.37
N MET A 133 7.39 -10.60 10.71
CA MET A 133 7.19 -10.33 9.30
C MET A 133 7.47 -11.56 8.43
N LYS A 134 8.50 -12.35 8.75
CA LYS A 134 8.77 -13.62 8.03
C LYS A 134 7.65 -14.66 8.19
N ARG A 135 6.78 -14.51 9.20
CA ARG A 135 5.59 -15.34 9.44
C ARG A 135 4.29 -14.68 8.94
N ARG A 136 4.39 -13.67 8.05
CA ARG A 136 3.28 -12.94 7.40
C ARG A 136 2.54 -11.93 8.27
N GLY A 137 3.05 -11.62 9.46
CA GLY A 137 2.47 -10.61 10.35
C GLY A 137 2.83 -9.18 9.94
N GLY A 138 1.85 -8.28 9.91
CA GLY A 138 2.08 -6.84 9.97
C GLY A 138 2.38 -6.42 11.41
N VAL A 139 3.29 -5.48 11.63
CA VAL A 139 3.78 -5.14 12.96
C VAL A 139 3.58 -3.66 13.25
N GLY A 140 3.19 -3.33 14.48
CA GLY A 140 3.21 -1.98 15.01
C GLY A 140 3.98 -1.92 16.33
N HIS A 141 4.65 -0.81 16.58
CA HIS A 141 5.20 -0.52 17.89
C HIS A 141 5.36 0.97 18.14
N ASP A 142 5.42 1.32 19.42
CA ASP A 142 5.48 2.69 19.89
C ASP A 142 6.90 3.10 20.26
N LEU A 143 7.29 4.31 19.90
CA LEU A 143 8.62 4.85 20.16
C LEU A 143 8.67 5.80 21.37
N SER A 144 7.54 6.02 22.06
CA SER A 144 7.43 7.04 23.11
C SER A 144 8.31 6.79 24.32
N HIS A 145 8.83 5.56 24.51
CA HIS A 145 9.72 5.26 25.63
C HIS A 145 11.20 5.53 25.33
N ILE A 146 11.58 5.67 24.08
CA ILE A 146 12.96 6.01 23.71
C ILE A 146 13.23 7.43 24.16
N ARG A 147 14.35 7.64 24.86
CA ARG A 147 14.70 8.97 25.37
C ARG A 147 14.91 9.98 24.24
N PRO A 148 14.52 11.25 24.46
CA PRO A 148 14.66 12.28 23.43
C PRO A 148 16.12 12.61 23.12
N LYS A 149 16.33 13.23 21.96
CA LYS A 149 17.62 13.72 21.50
C LYS A 149 18.29 14.61 22.54
N GLY A 150 19.60 14.42 22.76
CA GLY A 150 20.38 15.17 23.72
C GLY A 150 20.28 14.70 25.17
N SER A 151 19.39 13.76 25.50
CA SER A 151 19.30 13.17 26.83
C SER A 151 20.58 12.40 27.19
N PRO A 152 21.04 12.42 28.46
CA PRO A 152 22.23 11.70 28.86
C PRO A 152 22.11 10.18 28.65
N VAL A 153 23.17 9.56 28.20
CA VAL A 153 23.35 8.11 28.16
C VAL A 153 24.64 7.71 28.94
N ASN A 154 24.60 6.57 29.61
CA ASN A 154 25.75 6.05 30.40
C ASN A 154 26.69 5.22 29.52
N ASN A 155 27.12 5.78 28.41
CA ASN A 155 28.11 5.16 27.53
C ASN A 155 28.99 6.24 26.87
N SER A 156 29.90 5.82 25.98
CA SER A 156 30.85 6.73 25.32
C SER A 156 30.22 7.78 24.39
N ALA A 157 28.93 7.61 23.98
CA ALA A 157 28.21 8.59 23.16
C ALA A 157 27.76 9.82 23.95
N LEU A 158 27.69 9.75 25.27
CA LEU A 158 27.29 10.79 26.24
C LEU A 158 25.83 11.24 26.08
N THR A 159 25.30 11.35 24.87
CA THR A 159 23.94 11.83 24.61
C THR A 159 23.19 10.95 23.59
N SER A 160 21.87 10.92 23.71
CA SER A 160 20.96 10.22 22.79
C SER A 160 20.86 10.93 21.44
N THR A 161 20.73 10.16 20.35
CA THR A 161 20.43 10.65 19.00
C THR A 161 18.93 10.92 18.76
N GLY A 162 18.07 10.51 19.70
CA GLY A 162 16.61 10.67 19.58
C GLY A 162 15.94 9.59 18.75
N LEU A 163 14.71 9.87 18.27
CA LEU A 163 13.85 8.85 17.63
C LEU A 163 14.20 8.53 16.17
N VAL A 164 14.58 9.55 15.38
CA VAL A 164 14.67 9.43 13.91
C VAL A 164 15.62 8.35 13.42
N PRO A 165 16.84 8.17 13.96
CA PRO A 165 17.75 7.10 13.54
C PRO A 165 17.16 5.69 13.76
N PHE A 166 16.37 5.50 14.81
CA PHE A 166 15.72 4.22 15.07
C PHE A 166 14.51 4.00 14.17
N MET A 167 13.80 5.06 13.79
CA MET A 167 12.75 4.96 12.76
C MET A 167 13.32 4.48 11.42
N GLU A 168 14.46 5.01 11.00
CA GLU A 168 15.15 4.58 9.77
C GLU A 168 15.59 3.12 9.86
N ARG A 169 16.16 2.72 11.01
CA ARG A 169 16.55 1.33 11.25
C ARG A 169 15.35 0.38 11.09
N TYR A 170 14.28 0.59 11.81
CA TYR A 170 13.07 -0.26 11.72
C TYR A 170 12.44 -0.26 10.32
N SER A 171 12.48 0.88 9.65
CA SER A 171 12.04 1.01 8.26
C SER A 171 12.90 0.18 7.30
N ASN A 172 14.23 0.15 7.50
CA ASN A 172 15.14 -0.64 6.68
C ASN A 172 14.90 -2.14 6.87
N SER A 173 14.86 -2.62 8.12
CA SER A 173 14.56 -4.02 8.43
C SER A 173 13.25 -4.50 7.81
N THR A 174 12.22 -3.63 7.77
CA THR A 174 10.94 -3.95 7.11
C THR A 174 11.11 -4.18 5.61
N ARG A 175 12.01 -3.46 4.94
CA ARG A 175 12.25 -3.60 3.49
C ARG A 175 13.03 -4.86 3.12
N GLU A 176 13.83 -5.38 4.06
CA GLU A 176 14.62 -6.60 3.88
C GLU A 176 13.76 -7.86 3.85
N VAL A 177 12.61 -7.84 4.54
CA VAL A 177 11.72 -9.00 4.64
C VAL A 177 10.72 -9.04 3.50
N ALA A 178 10.94 -9.96 2.57
CA ALA A 178 9.96 -10.29 1.53
C ALA A 178 8.90 -11.27 2.06
N GLN A 179 7.63 -11.02 1.73
CA GLN A 179 6.49 -11.86 2.10
C GLN A 179 5.77 -12.37 0.85
N ASP A 180 6.41 -13.20 0.02
CA ASP A 180 5.81 -13.78 -1.18
C ASP A 180 5.04 -12.73 -2.03
N GLY A 181 5.81 -11.76 -2.57
CA GLY A 181 5.25 -10.64 -3.37
C GLY A 181 4.58 -9.52 -2.57
N ARG A 182 4.64 -9.56 -1.23
CA ARG A 182 4.28 -8.46 -0.33
C ARG A 182 5.53 -7.91 0.35
N ARG A 183 5.59 -6.61 0.55
CA ARG A 183 6.56 -6.00 1.47
C ARG A 183 6.07 -6.19 2.89
N GLY A 184 6.99 -6.24 3.86
CA GLY A 184 6.67 -6.11 5.27
C GLY A 184 5.81 -4.86 5.51
N ALA A 185 4.94 -4.90 6.51
CA ALA A 185 4.11 -3.76 6.87
C ALA A 185 4.41 -3.36 8.32
N LEU A 186 4.77 -2.09 8.50
CA LEU A 186 5.17 -1.53 9.79
C LEU A 186 4.37 -0.28 10.12
N MET A 187 3.94 -0.15 11.39
CA MET A 187 3.46 1.09 11.99
C MET A 187 4.44 1.53 13.07
N LEU A 188 4.91 2.75 12.97
CA LEU A 188 5.62 3.44 14.04
C LEU A 188 4.73 4.53 14.61
N SER A 189 4.54 4.54 15.92
CA SER A 189 3.76 5.57 16.60
C SER A 189 4.57 6.29 17.67
N VAL A 190 4.18 7.51 17.97
CA VAL A 190 4.73 8.30 19.07
C VAL A 190 3.63 9.12 19.72
N SER A 191 3.69 9.30 21.04
CA SER A 191 2.84 10.25 21.75
C SER A 191 3.24 11.68 21.43
N ILE A 192 2.27 12.55 21.23
CA ILE A 192 2.50 14.00 21.08
C ILE A 192 3.20 14.61 22.31
N LYS A 193 3.08 13.97 23.47
CA LYS A 193 3.81 14.35 24.72
C LYS A 193 5.31 14.21 24.61
N HIS A 194 5.81 13.41 23.67
CA HIS A 194 7.24 13.16 23.55
C HIS A 194 7.97 14.39 23.00
N PRO A 195 9.09 14.83 23.61
CA PRO A 195 9.84 16.01 23.14
C PRO A 195 10.35 15.97 21.69
N ASP A 196 10.58 14.76 21.14
CA ASP A 196 11.00 14.55 19.75
C ASP A 196 9.82 14.32 18.79
N SER A 197 8.56 14.52 19.22
CA SER A 197 7.40 14.29 18.36
C SER A 197 7.42 15.15 17.09
N GLU A 198 7.96 16.36 17.16
CA GLU A 198 8.13 17.22 15.99
C GLU A 198 9.11 16.63 14.96
N ALA A 199 10.25 16.10 15.41
CA ALA A 199 11.21 15.43 14.54
C ALA A 199 10.63 14.12 13.93
N PHE A 200 9.81 13.40 14.69
CA PHE A 200 9.06 12.24 14.20
C PHE A 200 8.07 12.63 13.10
N ILE A 201 7.31 13.71 13.28
CA ILE A 201 6.35 14.22 12.30
C ILE A 201 7.04 14.61 10.99
N ASP A 202 8.24 15.18 11.07
CA ASP A 202 9.02 15.61 9.92
C ASP A 202 9.83 14.47 9.26
N ALA A 203 9.97 13.32 9.89
CA ALA A 203 10.89 12.27 9.45
C ALA A 203 10.66 11.77 8.02
N LYS A 204 9.42 11.82 7.51
CA LYS A 204 9.07 11.42 6.14
C LYS A 204 8.97 12.57 5.14
N MET A 205 9.24 13.79 5.58
CA MET A 205 9.26 14.95 4.69
C MET A 205 10.52 14.98 3.83
N GLU A 206 11.58 14.32 4.23
CA GLU A 206 12.76 14.07 3.41
C GLU A 206 12.52 12.86 2.49
N GLU A 207 12.72 13.08 1.19
CA GLU A 207 12.52 12.03 0.18
C GLU A 207 13.48 10.85 0.42
N GLY A 208 12.94 9.65 0.44
CA GLY A 208 13.71 8.41 0.65
C GLY A 208 13.87 7.97 2.11
N LYS A 209 13.50 8.78 3.10
CA LYS A 209 13.58 8.40 4.52
C LYS A 209 12.32 7.66 5.00
N VAL A 210 12.51 6.68 5.89
CA VAL A 210 11.44 5.92 6.57
C VAL A 210 10.39 5.35 5.61
N THR A 211 10.80 4.90 4.43
CA THR A 211 9.89 4.44 3.36
C THR A 211 9.25 3.09 3.63
N GLY A 212 9.79 2.31 4.57
CA GLY A 212 9.30 0.98 4.96
C GLY A 212 8.25 1.00 6.07
N ALA A 213 7.89 2.17 6.62
CA ALA A 213 6.95 2.29 7.72
C ALA A 213 5.85 3.31 7.46
N ASN A 214 4.64 3.04 7.93
CA ASN A 214 3.63 4.06 8.17
C ASN A 214 3.93 4.73 9.51
N VAL A 215 3.68 6.02 9.62
CA VAL A 215 3.90 6.77 10.85
C VAL A 215 2.63 7.44 11.31
N SER A 216 2.35 7.36 12.62
CA SER A 216 1.16 7.97 13.22
C SER A 216 1.49 8.64 14.55
N VAL A 217 0.88 9.78 14.80
CA VAL A 217 1.01 10.53 16.05
C VAL A 217 -0.20 10.26 16.93
N LYS A 218 0.05 9.90 18.19
CA LYS A 218 -0.98 9.73 19.23
C LYS A 218 -1.26 11.08 19.86
N LEU A 219 -2.44 11.63 19.57
CA LEU A 219 -2.91 12.92 20.06
C LEU A 219 -3.81 12.72 21.28
N ASP A 220 -3.51 13.39 22.36
CA ASP A 220 -4.40 13.45 23.52
C ASP A 220 -5.35 14.65 23.45
N ASP A 221 -6.40 14.62 24.26
CA ASP A 221 -7.43 15.68 24.28
C ASP A 221 -6.86 17.01 24.78
N ASP A 222 -5.88 17.00 25.69
CA ASP A 222 -5.21 18.20 26.19
C ASP A 222 -4.46 18.93 25.07
N PHE A 223 -3.75 18.18 24.23
CA PHE A 223 -3.08 18.76 23.05
C PHE A 223 -4.09 19.31 22.05
N MET A 224 -5.15 18.56 21.73
CA MET A 224 -6.18 19.02 20.79
C MET A 224 -6.86 20.29 21.28
N ASN A 225 -7.23 20.34 22.57
CA ASN A 225 -7.80 21.54 23.17
C ASN A 225 -6.83 22.72 23.17
N ALA A 226 -5.55 22.49 23.47
CA ALA A 226 -4.52 23.53 23.44
C ALA A 226 -4.32 24.07 22.02
N ALA A 227 -4.24 23.18 21.01
CA ALA A 227 -4.05 23.57 19.62
C ALA A 227 -5.23 24.42 19.07
N ILE A 228 -6.48 24.01 19.36
CA ILE A 228 -7.66 24.73 18.90
C ILE A 228 -7.78 26.11 19.58
N ASN A 229 -7.45 26.21 20.88
CA ASN A 229 -7.57 27.42 21.67
C ASN A 229 -6.30 28.28 21.72
N ASP A 230 -5.30 27.97 20.86
CA ASP A 230 -4.02 28.70 20.76
C ASP A 230 -3.29 28.84 22.10
N LYS A 231 -3.14 27.70 22.79
CA LYS A 231 -2.46 27.62 24.10
C LYS A 231 -1.14 26.85 23.97
N THR A 232 -0.32 26.99 25.00
CA THR A 232 0.87 26.17 25.15
C THR A 232 0.52 24.75 25.61
N TYR A 233 1.44 23.81 25.31
CA TYR A 233 1.34 22.43 25.73
C TYR A 233 2.69 21.95 26.22
N VAL A 234 2.73 21.16 27.31
CA VAL A 234 3.97 20.66 27.88
C VAL A 234 4.25 19.25 27.38
N GLN A 235 5.34 19.11 26.68
CA GLN A 235 5.91 17.80 26.33
C GLN A 235 6.81 17.33 27.46
N GLN A 236 6.90 16.01 27.66
CA GLN A 236 7.73 15.44 28.71
C GLN A 236 8.25 14.04 28.38
N TRP A 237 9.33 13.66 29.04
CA TRP A 237 9.85 12.30 28.99
C TRP A 237 10.42 11.88 30.36
N PRO A 238 10.14 10.65 30.86
CA PRO A 238 9.16 9.69 30.34
C PRO A 238 7.74 10.30 30.26
N ILE A 239 6.97 9.90 29.25
CA ILE A 239 5.67 10.54 28.94
C ILE A 239 4.64 10.38 30.06
N ASP A 240 4.69 9.27 30.81
CA ASP A 240 3.77 8.92 31.89
C ASP A 240 4.33 9.22 33.30
N ALA A 241 5.50 9.86 33.41
CA ALA A 241 6.13 10.09 34.68
C ALA A 241 5.52 11.29 35.41
N GLU A 242 5.19 11.13 36.71
CA GLU A 242 4.81 12.24 37.59
C GLU A 242 5.95 13.27 37.75
N LYS A 243 7.20 12.79 37.73
CA LYS A 243 8.43 13.60 37.80
C LYS A 243 9.27 13.32 36.55
N PRO A 244 8.97 13.96 35.41
CA PRO A 244 9.69 13.73 34.16
C PRO A 244 11.14 14.23 34.26
N LYS A 245 12.03 13.57 33.52
CA LYS A 245 13.45 13.95 33.41
C LYS A 245 13.67 15.08 32.42
N VAL A 246 12.80 15.20 31.42
CA VAL A 246 12.82 16.23 30.38
C VAL A 246 11.44 16.82 30.26
N GLN A 247 11.35 18.16 30.22
CA GLN A 247 10.13 18.87 29.90
C GLN A 247 10.42 19.98 28.86
N LYS A 248 9.47 20.20 27.96
CA LYS A 248 9.56 21.23 26.92
C LYS A 248 8.17 21.84 26.72
N GLU A 249 8.04 23.13 26.91
CA GLU A 249 6.80 23.85 26.58
C GLU A 249 6.83 24.20 25.08
N ILE A 250 5.72 23.98 24.40
CA ILE A 250 5.53 24.25 22.96
C ILE A 250 4.22 25.02 22.70
N GLU A 251 4.18 25.73 21.61
CA GLU A 251 2.94 26.31 21.06
C GLU A 251 2.17 25.21 20.33
N ALA A 252 1.09 24.72 20.93
CA ALA A 252 0.37 23.55 20.41
C ALA A 252 -0.17 23.76 18.99
N ARG A 253 -0.66 24.97 18.68
CA ARG A 253 -1.17 25.34 17.34
C ARG A 253 -0.11 25.18 16.26
N LYS A 254 1.11 25.62 16.49
CA LYS A 254 2.20 25.52 15.50
C LYS A 254 2.53 24.06 15.18
N LEU A 255 2.58 23.20 16.19
CA LEU A 255 2.82 21.78 15.96
C LEU A 255 1.63 21.12 15.26
N TRP A 256 0.41 21.51 15.59
CA TRP A 256 -0.80 21.05 14.90
C TRP A 256 -0.82 21.46 13.42
N GLU A 257 -0.53 22.70 13.11
CA GLU A 257 -0.42 23.19 11.73
C GLU A 257 0.65 22.42 10.93
N LYS A 258 1.76 22.05 11.57
CA LYS A 258 2.79 21.20 10.96
C LYS A 258 2.25 19.79 10.65
N ILE A 259 1.51 19.17 11.56
CA ILE A 259 0.86 17.86 11.32
C ILE A 259 -0.08 17.96 10.11
N VAL A 260 -0.92 18.98 10.07
CA VAL A 260 -1.86 19.23 8.96
C VAL A 260 -1.13 19.44 7.65
N HIS A 261 -0.09 20.29 7.65
CA HIS A 261 0.74 20.55 6.47
C HIS A 261 1.40 19.28 5.92
N ASN A 262 2.04 18.51 6.80
CA ASN A 262 2.73 17.28 6.40
C ASN A 262 1.75 16.24 5.86
N ALA A 263 0.60 16.06 6.50
CA ALA A 263 -0.45 15.17 6.02
C ALA A 263 -0.99 15.61 4.65
N TRP A 264 -1.24 16.89 4.45
CA TRP A 264 -1.67 17.45 3.16
C TRP A 264 -0.61 17.21 2.07
N LYS A 265 0.67 17.36 2.39
CA LYS A 265 1.78 17.28 1.42
C LYS A 265 2.18 15.85 1.08
N SER A 266 2.21 14.94 2.07
CA SER A 266 2.77 13.59 1.94
C SER A 266 1.83 12.46 2.39
N ALA A 267 0.60 12.77 2.78
CA ALA A 267 -0.37 11.83 3.37
C ALA A 267 0.09 11.20 4.70
N GLU A 268 1.11 11.76 5.35
CA GLU A 268 1.62 11.33 6.65
C GLU A 268 2.12 12.53 7.46
N PRO A 269 2.07 12.47 8.81
CA PRO A 269 1.64 11.35 9.63
C PRO A 269 0.12 11.13 9.62
N GLY A 270 -0.31 9.90 9.90
CA GLY A 270 -1.67 9.62 10.35
C GLY A 270 -1.88 10.14 11.77
N VAL A 271 -3.13 10.36 12.16
CA VAL A 271 -3.49 10.78 13.51
C VAL A 271 -4.29 9.69 14.22
N LEU A 272 -3.95 9.46 15.50
CA LEU A 272 -4.65 8.57 16.41
C LEU A 272 -5.15 9.41 17.60
N PHE A 273 -6.45 9.46 17.81
CA PHE A 273 -7.04 10.17 18.95
C PHE A 273 -6.97 9.27 20.17
N TRP A 274 -5.87 9.40 20.90
CA TRP A 274 -5.43 8.39 21.85
C TRP A 274 -6.34 8.27 23.06
N ASP A 275 -6.85 9.38 23.58
CA ASP A 275 -7.78 9.33 24.71
C ASP A 275 -9.11 8.66 24.34
N THR A 276 -9.59 8.88 23.12
CA THR A 276 -10.78 8.18 22.60
C THR A 276 -10.50 6.68 22.47
N ILE A 277 -9.32 6.28 21.96
CA ILE A 277 -8.92 4.87 21.86
C ILE A 277 -8.95 4.21 23.23
N ILE A 278 -8.25 4.78 24.20
CA ILE A 278 -8.12 4.19 25.55
C ILE A 278 -9.46 4.16 26.29
N LYS A 279 -10.21 5.25 26.24
CA LYS A 279 -11.51 5.37 26.92
C LYS A 279 -12.51 4.31 26.45
N GLU A 280 -12.53 4.04 25.15
CA GLU A 280 -13.47 3.11 24.53
C GLU A 280 -12.97 1.65 24.54
N SER A 281 -11.69 1.42 24.83
CA SER A 281 -11.05 0.11 24.76
C SER A 281 -11.51 -0.80 25.91
N ILE A 282 -12.13 -1.93 25.60
CA ILE A 282 -12.44 -2.96 26.60
C ILE A 282 -11.17 -3.65 27.09
N PRO A 283 -10.20 -4.03 26.24
CA PRO A 283 -8.93 -4.64 26.70
C PRO A 283 -8.18 -3.80 27.74
N ASP A 284 -8.27 -2.47 27.69
CA ASP A 284 -7.63 -1.58 28.66
C ASP A 284 -8.24 -1.65 30.07
N CYS A 285 -9.45 -2.22 30.23
CA CYS A 285 -9.99 -2.60 31.52
C CYS A 285 -9.12 -3.67 32.24
N TYR A 286 -8.27 -4.35 31.51
CA TYR A 286 -7.32 -5.37 31.94
C TYR A 286 -5.85 -4.92 31.81
N ALA A 287 -5.60 -3.59 31.81
CA ALA A 287 -4.27 -3.02 31.61
C ALA A 287 -3.23 -3.54 32.63
N ASP A 288 -3.61 -3.72 33.89
CA ASP A 288 -2.78 -4.29 34.96
C ASP A 288 -2.47 -5.78 34.78
N LEU A 289 -3.27 -6.49 33.98
CA LEU A 289 -3.05 -7.87 33.56
C LEU A 289 -2.29 -7.98 32.22
N GLY A 290 -1.70 -6.87 31.79
CA GLY A 290 -0.84 -6.80 30.61
C GLY A 290 -1.58 -6.52 29.29
N PHE A 291 -2.83 -6.05 29.33
CA PHE A 291 -3.60 -5.68 28.13
C PHE A 291 -3.67 -4.18 27.86
N ARG A 292 -2.72 -3.40 28.41
CA ARG A 292 -2.61 -1.96 28.09
C ARG A 292 -2.28 -1.74 26.62
N THR A 293 -3.11 -1.02 25.92
CA THR A 293 -2.90 -0.62 24.53
C THR A 293 -1.73 0.37 24.43
N VAL A 294 -0.80 0.12 23.49
CA VAL A 294 0.40 0.97 23.30
C VAL A 294 0.54 1.51 21.89
N SER A 295 0.05 0.78 20.89
CA SER A 295 0.14 1.16 19.47
C SER A 295 -1.00 0.51 18.69
N THR A 296 -0.96 0.65 17.36
CA THR A 296 -1.87 -0.02 16.45
C THR A 296 -1.11 -0.88 15.44
N ASN A 297 -1.83 -1.74 14.73
CA ASN A 297 -1.32 -2.41 13.55
C ASN A 297 -1.03 -1.40 12.41
N PRO A 298 -0.40 -1.82 11.29
CA PRO A 298 0.00 -0.91 10.19
C PRO A 298 -1.11 -0.06 9.57
N CYS A 299 -2.35 -0.54 9.57
CA CYS A 299 -3.50 0.16 9.00
C CYS A 299 -4.34 0.93 10.03
N GLY A 300 -3.99 0.86 11.32
CA GLY A 300 -4.60 1.66 12.38
C GLY A 300 -5.93 1.16 12.93
N GLU A 301 -6.49 0.07 12.39
CA GLU A 301 -7.80 -0.43 12.81
C GLU A 301 -7.79 -1.29 14.07
N ILE A 302 -6.61 -1.70 14.56
CA ILE A 302 -6.53 -2.58 15.73
C ILE A 302 -5.55 -1.99 16.75
N PRO A 303 -6.04 -1.22 17.74
CA PRO A 303 -5.27 -0.87 18.92
C PRO A 303 -4.96 -2.14 19.74
N LEU A 304 -3.69 -2.34 20.07
CA LEU A 304 -3.21 -3.56 20.70
C LEU A 304 -2.22 -3.27 21.83
N CYS A 305 -2.21 -4.17 22.83
CA CYS A 305 -1.12 -4.27 23.80
C CYS A 305 0.06 -5.06 23.20
N PRO A 306 1.26 -4.98 23.83
CA PRO A 306 2.41 -5.75 23.36
C PRO A 306 2.13 -7.25 23.32
N TYR A 307 2.59 -7.90 22.24
CA TYR A 307 2.48 -9.34 21.98
C TYR A 307 1.07 -9.86 21.75
N ASP A 308 0.08 -8.97 21.62
CA ASP A 308 -1.25 -9.36 21.20
C ASP A 308 -1.39 -9.28 19.67
N SER A 309 -2.38 -9.95 19.15
CA SER A 309 -2.62 -10.09 17.71
C SER A 309 -4.11 -10.20 17.40
N CYS A 310 -4.48 -9.91 16.17
CA CYS A 310 -5.85 -10.02 15.72
C CYS A 310 -5.95 -10.81 14.42
N ARG A 311 -6.96 -11.68 14.37
CA ARG A 311 -7.40 -12.40 13.18
C ARG A 311 -8.59 -11.66 12.61
N LEU A 312 -8.68 -11.56 11.30
CA LEU A 312 -9.66 -10.73 10.62
C LEU A 312 -10.53 -11.53 9.66
N LEU A 313 -11.80 -11.19 9.63
CA LEU A 313 -12.72 -11.53 8.54
C LEU A 313 -13.69 -10.38 8.30
N SER A 314 -14.30 -10.35 7.12
CA SER A 314 -15.26 -9.32 6.73
C SER A 314 -16.57 -9.96 6.28
N ILE A 315 -17.69 -9.32 6.62
CA ILE A 315 -19.01 -9.67 6.12
C ILE A 315 -19.30 -8.79 4.91
N ASN A 316 -19.68 -9.40 3.80
CA ASN A 316 -19.99 -8.69 2.56
C ASN A 316 -21.42 -8.14 2.62
N LEU A 317 -21.56 -6.87 3.00
CA LEU A 317 -22.85 -6.22 3.24
C LEU A 317 -23.77 -6.19 2.01
N TYR A 318 -23.19 -6.08 0.80
CA TYR A 318 -23.99 -6.07 -0.43
C TYR A 318 -24.85 -7.33 -0.58
N SER A 319 -24.39 -8.47 -0.11
CA SER A 319 -25.07 -9.75 -0.25
C SER A 319 -26.34 -9.89 0.59
N TYR A 320 -26.61 -8.93 1.47
CA TYR A 320 -27.83 -8.87 2.27
C TYR A 320 -28.88 -7.91 1.69
N VAL A 321 -28.59 -7.25 0.58
CA VAL A 321 -29.55 -6.40 -0.12
C VAL A 321 -30.39 -7.26 -1.05
N GLU A 322 -31.67 -7.38 -0.75
CA GLU A 322 -32.65 -8.00 -1.62
C GLU A 322 -33.11 -7.01 -2.69
N LYS A 323 -33.34 -7.48 -3.93
CA LYS A 323 -33.74 -6.67 -5.08
C LYS A 323 -32.88 -5.39 -5.26
N PRO A 324 -31.54 -5.53 -5.31
CA PRO A 324 -30.65 -4.38 -5.32
C PRO A 324 -30.95 -3.45 -6.49
N PHE A 325 -30.78 -2.15 -6.28
CA PHE A 325 -30.98 -1.08 -7.28
C PHE A 325 -32.42 -0.93 -7.82
N THR A 326 -33.41 -1.51 -7.15
CA THR A 326 -34.83 -1.32 -7.44
C THR A 326 -35.50 -0.48 -6.35
N LYS A 327 -36.72 -0.02 -6.62
CA LYS A 327 -37.53 0.70 -5.62
C LYS A 327 -37.94 -0.18 -4.44
N GLU A 328 -37.85 -1.51 -4.58
CA GLU A 328 -38.19 -2.50 -3.55
C GLU A 328 -36.94 -3.01 -2.82
N ALA A 329 -35.79 -2.38 -3.04
CA ALA A 329 -34.55 -2.75 -2.38
C ALA A 329 -34.66 -2.67 -0.87
N ARG A 330 -34.25 -3.71 -0.17
CA ARG A 330 -34.26 -3.77 1.29
C ARG A 330 -33.12 -4.62 1.81
N PHE A 331 -32.69 -4.35 3.03
CA PHE A 331 -31.64 -5.11 3.71
C PHE A 331 -32.27 -6.23 4.56
N ASP A 332 -31.81 -7.46 4.36
CA ASP A 332 -32.25 -8.65 5.11
C ASP A 332 -31.54 -8.73 6.49
N PHE A 333 -32.07 -8.01 7.45
CA PHE A 333 -31.52 -7.97 8.81
C PHE A 333 -31.56 -9.32 9.51
N GLU A 334 -32.57 -10.18 9.25
CA GLU A 334 -32.68 -11.47 9.93
C GLU A 334 -31.58 -12.43 9.49
N LYS A 335 -31.32 -12.50 8.18
CA LYS A 335 -30.20 -13.26 7.65
C LYS A 335 -28.87 -12.67 8.13
N PHE A 336 -28.73 -11.35 8.12
CA PHE A 336 -27.53 -10.66 8.58
C PHE A 336 -27.20 -10.98 10.03
N LYS A 337 -28.15 -10.85 10.96
CA LYS A 337 -27.99 -11.22 12.38
C LYS A 337 -27.48 -12.65 12.56
N LYS A 338 -28.08 -13.61 11.84
CA LYS A 338 -27.68 -15.00 11.90
C LYS A 338 -26.24 -15.20 11.40
N HIS A 339 -25.90 -14.58 10.27
CA HIS A 339 -24.56 -14.71 9.68
C HIS A 339 -23.49 -13.98 10.50
N VAL A 340 -23.82 -12.88 11.17
CA VAL A 340 -22.90 -12.22 12.12
C VAL A 340 -22.54 -13.18 13.27
N GLN A 341 -23.52 -13.90 13.81
CA GLN A 341 -23.27 -14.87 14.87
C GLN A 341 -22.39 -16.01 14.40
N PHE A 342 -22.58 -16.52 13.17
CA PHE A 342 -21.69 -17.49 12.57
C PHE A 342 -20.30 -16.92 12.30
N ALA A 343 -20.19 -15.70 11.81
CA ALA A 343 -18.92 -15.05 11.56
C ALA A 343 -18.07 -14.95 12.84
N GLN A 344 -18.68 -14.53 13.96
CA GLN A 344 -18.00 -14.44 15.24
C GLN A 344 -17.59 -15.82 15.76
N ARG A 345 -18.41 -16.84 15.52
CA ARG A 345 -18.11 -18.23 15.86
C ARG A 345 -16.92 -18.77 15.06
N ILE A 346 -16.94 -18.59 13.74
CA ILE A 346 -15.82 -18.94 12.85
C ILE A 346 -14.54 -18.22 13.28
N MET A 347 -14.61 -16.98 13.70
CA MET A 347 -13.44 -16.25 14.19
C MET A 347 -12.84 -16.84 15.45
N ASP A 348 -13.67 -17.31 16.39
CA ASP A 348 -13.17 -18.02 17.57
C ASP A 348 -12.52 -19.38 17.20
N ASP A 349 -13.05 -20.07 16.19
CA ASP A 349 -12.44 -21.28 15.66
C ASP A 349 -11.08 -20.97 15.01
N ILE A 350 -10.96 -19.82 14.32
CA ILE A 350 -9.67 -19.36 13.78
C ILE A 350 -8.67 -19.04 14.90
N VAL A 351 -9.12 -18.60 16.09
CA VAL A 351 -8.23 -18.48 17.26
C VAL A 351 -7.66 -19.83 17.67
N ASP A 352 -8.48 -20.89 17.70
CA ASP A 352 -8.00 -22.24 18.01
C ASP A 352 -7.00 -22.73 16.96
N LEU A 353 -7.29 -22.52 15.67
CA LEU A 353 -6.37 -22.84 14.58
C LEU A 353 -5.06 -22.04 14.66
N GLU A 354 -5.12 -20.77 15.06
CA GLU A 354 -3.92 -19.96 15.29
C GLU A 354 -3.07 -20.53 16.44
N MET A 355 -3.70 -20.98 17.53
CA MET A 355 -2.97 -21.62 18.62
C MET A 355 -2.24 -22.89 18.14
N GLU A 356 -2.87 -23.67 17.25
CA GLU A 356 -2.24 -24.82 16.60
C GLU A 356 -1.04 -24.36 15.73
N LYS A 357 -1.20 -23.30 14.94
CA LYS A 357 -0.11 -22.73 14.11
C LYS A 357 1.04 -22.18 14.94
N ILE A 358 0.76 -21.48 16.05
CA ILE A 358 1.79 -21.00 16.96
C ILE A 358 2.59 -22.18 17.54
N ASN A 359 1.93 -23.27 17.93
CA ASN A 359 2.62 -24.48 18.39
C ASN A 359 3.53 -25.06 17.32
N LEU A 360 3.09 -25.11 16.05
CA LEU A 360 3.91 -25.56 14.94
C LEU A 360 5.12 -24.65 14.69
N ILE A 361 4.94 -23.32 14.83
CA ILE A 361 6.05 -22.35 14.73
C ILE A 361 7.07 -22.60 15.83
N ILE A 362 6.62 -22.73 17.08
CA ILE A 362 7.48 -23.01 18.24
C ILE A 362 8.25 -24.32 18.06
N GLU A 363 7.56 -25.38 17.57
CA GLU A 363 8.19 -26.66 17.34
C GLU A 363 9.24 -26.59 16.22
N LYS A 364 8.93 -25.86 15.13
CA LYS A 364 9.92 -25.60 14.07
C LYS A 364 11.15 -24.86 14.59
N ILE A 365 10.97 -23.84 15.44
CA ILE A 365 12.09 -23.08 16.04
C ILE A 365 12.99 -24.02 16.87
N LYS A 366 12.40 -24.92 17.67
CA LYS A 366 13.16 -25.89 18.46
C LYS A 366 13.98 -26.83 17.59
N GLN A 367 13.44 -27.24 16.44
CA GLN A 367 14.08 -28.16 15.49
C GLN A 367 15.11 -27.48 14.58
N ASP A 368 15.17 -26.15 14.55
CA ASP A 368 16.13 -25.40 13.76
C ASP A 368 17.57 -25.74 14.21
N PRO A 369 18.53 -25.99 13.28
CA PRO A 369 19.89 -26.38 13.63
C PRO A 369 20.74 -25.30 14.29
N GLU A 370 20.28 -24.05 14.33
CA GLU A 370 21.01 -22.96 14.96
C GLU A 370 21.13 -23.09 16.47
N SER A 371 22.07 -22.35 17.06
CA SER A 371 22.26 -22.32 18.51
C SER A 371 21.06 -21.77 19.27
N ASN A 372 20.89 -22.17 20.52
CA ASN A 372 19.82 -21.66 21.36
C ASN A 372 19.91 -20.11 21.54
N GLU A 373 21.11 -19.56 21.56
CA GLU A 373 21.32 -18.10 21.66
C GLU A 373 20.68 -17.34 20.49
N VAL A 374 20.76 -17.90 19.27
CA VAL A 374 20.13 -17.31 18.06
C VAL A 374 18.61 -17.51 18.08
N LYS A 375 18.15 -18.70 18.49
CA LYS A 375 16.72 -19.03 18.50
C LYS A 375 15.92 -18.35 19.62
N ASP A 376 16.59 -17.90 20.67
CA ASP A 376 15.97 -17.43 21.92
C ASP A 376 14.96 -16.28 21.69
N ALA A 377 15.32 -15.33 20.86
CA ALA A 377 14.45 -14.18 20.57
C ALA A 377 13.13 -14.60 19.94
N GLU A 378 13.17 -15.41 18.88
CA GLU A 378 11.97 -15.89 18.18
C GLU A 378 11.14 -16.82 19.06
N TYR A 379 11.80 -17.71 19.82
CA TYR A 379 11.12 -18.61 20.73
C TYR A 379 10.30 -17.86 21.79
N HIS A 380 10.90 -16.94 22.51
CA HIS A 380 10.23 -16.15 23.55
C HIS A 380 9.18 -15.21 23.00
N LEU A 381 9.37 -14.68 21.79
CA LEU A 381 8.37 -13.89 21.09
C LEU A 381 7.08 -14.69 20.89
N TRP A 382 7.18 -15.90 20.34
CA TRP A 382 6.01 -16.73 20.07
C TRP A 382 5.37 -17.30 21.34
N GLU A 383 6.13 -17.55 22.41
CA GLU A 383 5.56 -17.92 23.72
C GLU A 383 4.72 -16.76 24.30
N LYS A 384 5.19 -15.51 24.21
CA LYS A 384 4.42 -14.33 24.64
C LYS A 384 3.14 -14.16 23.82
N ILE A 385 3.22 -14.30 22.50
CA ILE A 385 2.07 -14.20 21.60
C ILE A 385 1.06 -15.32 21.92
N LYS A 386 1.52 -16.53 22.14
CA LYS A 386 0.68 -17.67 22.55
C LYS A 386 -0.09 -17.36 23.82
N CYS A 387 0.62 -16.86 24.84
CA CYS A 387 0.01 -16.47 26.12
C CYS A 387 -1.09 -15.42 25.91
N LYS A 388 -0.80 -14.31 25.23
CA LYS A 388 -1.77 -13.24 24.97
C LYS A 388 -2.97 -13.73 24.14
N SER A 389 -2.75 -14.49 23.09
CA SER A 389 -3.81 -15.05 22.25
C SER A 389 -4.73 -16.00 23.04
N GLY A 390 -4.17 -16.82 23.95
CA GLY A 390 -4.93 -17.70 24.82
C GLY A 390 -5.77 -16.94 25.85
N MET A 391 -5.16 -15.98 26.57
CA MET A 391 -5.80 -15.22 27.65
C MET A 391 -6.98 -14.37 27.16
N GLY A 392 -6.84 -13.68 26.01
CA GLY A 392 -7.84 -12.72 25.52
C GLY A 392 -8.73 -13.25 24.41
N ARG A 393 -8.24 -14.17 23.58
CA ARG A 393 -8.97 -14.70 22.41
C ARG A 393 -9.56 -13.60 21.54
N ARG A 394 -8.75 -12.60 21.24
CA ARG A 394 -9.17 -11.41 20.45
C ARG A 394 -9.56 -11.79 19.03
N THR A 395 -10.66 -11.23 18.55
CA THR A 395 -11.16 -11.40 17.18
C THR A 395 -11.43 -10.05 16.52
N GLY A 396 -11.51 -10.03 15.20
CA GLY A 396 -11.80 -8.84 14.42
C GLY A 396 -12.80 -9.13 13.31
N VAL A 397 -14.08 -9.23 13.66
CA VAL A 397 -15.17 -9.28 12.70
C VAL A 397 -15.45 -7.88 12.19
N GLY A 398 -15.41 -7.70 10.88
CA GLY A 398 -15.69 -6.42 10.23
C GLY A 398 -16.63 -6.58 9.05
N ILE A 399 -16.61 -5.58 8.19
CA ILE A 399 -17.46 -5.54 6.99
C ILE A 399 -16.65 -5.16 5.75
N THR A 400 -17.21 -5.44 4.61
CA THR A 400 -16.81 -4.89 3.30
C THR A 400 -18.05 -4.54 2.51
N ALA A 401 -17.92 -3.77 1.43
CA ALA A 401 -19.02 -3.36 0.56
C ALA A 401 -20.01 -2.36 1.14
N GLU A 402 -19.60 -1.52 2.10
CA GLU A 402 -20.48 -0.48 2.66
C GLU A 402 -21.02 0.45 1.57
N GLY A 403 -20.15 0.96 0.69
CA GLY A 403 -20.54 1.86 -0.39
C GLY A 403 -21.52 1.22 -1.36
N ASP A 404 -21.30 -0.03 -1.74
CA ASP A 404 -22.19 -0.75 -2.66
C ASP A 404 -23.50 -1.17 -2.01
N MET A 405 -23.51 -1.50 -0.72
CA MET A 405 -24.74 -1.75 0.02
C MET A 405 -25.63 -0.52 0.01
N LEU A 406 -25.08 0.65 0.35
CA LEU A 406 -25.82 1.91 0.34
C LEU A 406 -26.36 2.24 -1.04
N ALA A 407 -25.52 2.14 -2.08
CA ALA A 407 -25.93 2.38 -3.46
C ALA A 407 -27.04 1.42 -3.91
N ALA A 408 -26.95 0.14 -3.54
CA ALA A 408 -27.96 -0.88 -3.90
C ALA A 408 -29.32 -0.62 -3.22
N LEU A 409 -29.33 0.04 -2.05
CA LEU A 409 -30.52 0.48 -1.34
C LEU A 409 -31.08 1.83 -1.83
N GLY A 410 -30.38 2.49 -2.76
CA GLY A 410 -30.73 3.84 -3.21
C GLY A 410 -30.32 4.94 -2.22
N LEU A 411 -29.48 4.63 -1.22
CA LEU A 411 -28.94 5.57 -0.25
C LEU A 411 -27.62 6.16 -0.74
N ARG A 412 -27.55 7.48 -0.84
CA ARG A 412 -26.33 8.13 -1.30
C ARG A 412 -25.30 8.23 -0.18
N TYR A 413 -24.14 7.64 -0.38
CA TYR A 413 -23.01 7.76 0.56
C TYR A 413 -22.66 9.23 0.83
N GLY A 414 -22.40 9.60 2.08
CA GLY A 414 -22.13 10.99 2.49
C GLY A 414 -23.38 11.82 2.79
N THR A 415 -24.53 11.18 3.00
CA THR A 415 -25.75 11.83 3.49
C THR A 415 -26.08 11.38 4.91
N GLN A 416 -26.91 12.15 5.61
CA GLN A 416 -27.36 11.79 6.98
C GLN A 416 -28.18 10.48 6.96
N GLU A 417 -29.05 10.32 5.97
CA GLU A 417 -29.87 9.11 5.82
C GLU A 417 -29.00 7.84 5.66
N ALA A 418 -27.98 7.91 4.79
CA ALA A 418 -27.02 6.82 4.64
C ALA A 418 -26.23 6.57 5.93
N THR A 419 -25.86 7.63 6.66
CA THR A 419 -25.17 7.52 7.96
C THR A 419 -26.05 6.79 8.99
N ASP A 420 -27.31 7.18 9.12
CA ASP A 420 -28.24 6.58 10.08
C ASP A 420 -28.48 5.10 9.78
N PHE A 421 -28.60 4.75 8.49
CA PHE A 421 -28.73 3.36 8.08
C PHE A 421 -27.46 2.55 8.35
N SER A 422 -26.28 3.09 8.06
CA SER A 422 -25.02 2.45 8.36
C SER A 422 -24.82 2.24 9.86
N VAL A 423 -25.19 3.20 10.69
CA VAL A 423 -25.18 3.05 12.16
C VAL A 423 -26.09 1.90 12.61
N LEU A 424 -27.27 1.76 12.02
CA LEU A 424 -28.19 0.66 12.32
C LEU A 424 -27.56 -0.70 11.94
N VAL A 425 -26.91 -0.80 10.78
CA VAL A 425 -26.19 -2.03 10.36
C VAL A 425 -25.07 -2.36 11.34
N HIS A 426 -24.24 -1.39 11.71
CA HIS A 426 -23.10 -1.63 12.61
C HIS A 426 -23.53 -1.87 14.06
N LYS A 427 -24.61 -1.25 14.53
CA LYS A 427 -25.24 -1.59 15.81
C LYS A 427 -25.71 -3.06 15.80
N THR A 428 -26.37 -3.49 14.73
CA THR A 428 -26.84 -4.87 14.56
C THR A 428 -25.66 -5.84 14.55
N LEU A 429 -24.58 -5.49 13.83
CA LEU A 429 -23.32 -6.24 13.81
C LEU A 429 -22.75 -6.41 15.23
N ALA A 430 -22.61 -5.31 15.97
CA ALA A 430 -22.03 -5.30 17.30
C ALA A 430 -22.83 -6.18 18.26
N LEU A 431 -24.14 -5.96 18.37
CA LEU A 431 -24.99 -6.71 19.29
C LEU A 431 -24.99 -8.21 18.99
N ASN A 432 -25.00 -8.60 17.71
CA ASN A 432 -25.02 -10.03 17.35
C ASN A 432 -23.65 -10.71 17.44
N ALA A 433 -22.56 -10.01 17.20
CA ALA A 433 -21.21 -10.54 17.46
C ALA A 433 -21.00 -10.78 18.97
N TYR A 434 -21.41 -9.83 19.80
CA TYR A 434 -21.35 -9.98 21.26
C TYR A 434 -22.27 -11.09 21.77
N ARG A 435 -23.48 -11.22 21.24
CA ARG A 435 -24.41 -12.31 21.57
C ARG A 435 -23.80 -13.67 21.22
N SER A 436 -23.16 -13.80 20.05
CA SER A 436 -22.44 -15.02 19.67
C SER A 436 -21.28 -15.31 20.65
N SER A 437 -20.53 -14.30 21.04
CA SER A 437 -19.40 -14.45 21.98
C SER A 437 -19.91 -14.91 23.37
N VAL A 438 -21.08 -14.43 23.83
CA VAL A 438 -21.74 -14.91 25.05
C VAL A 438 -22.23 -16.35 24.89
N THR A 439 -22.85 -16.70 23.77
CA THR A 439 -23.27 -18.07 23.48
C THR A 439 -22.08 -19.03 23.52
N MET A 440 -20.98 -18.64 22.90
CA MET A 440 -19.73 -19.42 22.96
C MET A 440 -19.14 -19.49 24.36
N ALA A 441 -19.30 -18.48 25.20
CA ALA A 441 -18.88 -18.55 26.60
C ALA A 441 -19.69 -19.61 27.37
N LYS A 442 -20.99 -19.73 27.11
CA LYS A 442 -21.83 -20.80 27.67
C LYS A 442 -21.39 -22.20 27.20
N GLU A 443 -20.95 -22.33 25.95
CA GLU A 443 -20.56 -23.61 25.33
C GLU A 443 -19.11 -24.00 25.55
N ARG A 444 -18.20 -23.01 25.56
CA ARG A 444 -16.74 -23.19 25.47
C ARG A 444 -15.96 -22.56 26.63
N GLY A 445 -16.64 -21.83 27.51
CA GLY A 445 -16.05 -21.02 28.58
C GLY A 445 -15.71 -19.59 28.14
N ALA A 446 -15.75 -18.66 29.07
CA ALA A 446 -15.33 -17.28 28.84
C ALA A 446 -13.82 -17.18 28.59
N PHE A 447 -13.34 -16.06 28.03
CA PHE A 447 -11.89 -15.82 27.98
C PHE A 447 -11.31 -15.76 29.41
N GLU A 448 -10.05 -16.21 29.56
CA GLU A 448 -9.45 -16.60 30.84
C GLU A 448 -9.52 -15.52 31.93
N ILE A 449 -9.29 -14.27 31.56
CA ILE A 449 -9.20 -13.16 32.52
C ILE A 449 -10.49 -12.35 32.64
N TYR A 450 -11.63 -12.84 32.09
CA TYR A 450 -12.89 -12.12 32.11
C TYR A 450 -13.32 -11.75 33.54
N ASP A 451 -13.63 -10.48 33.75
CA ASP A 451 -14.18 -9.95 34.99
C ASP A 451 -15.18 -8.82 34.68
N ALA A 452 -16.46 -9.10 34.90
CA ALA A 452 -17.54 -8.15 34.63
C ALA A 452 -17.43 -6.82 35.41
N LYS A 453 -16.80 -6.83 36.59
CA LYS A 453 -16.64 -5.61 37.40
C LYS A 453 -15.64 -4.65 36.77
N ARG A 454 -14.61 -5.16 36.16
CA ARG A 454 -13.60 -4.33 35.43
C ARG A 454 -14.20 -3.55 34.27
N GLU A 455 -15.19 -4.12 33.61
CA GLU A 455 -15.81 -3.54 32.42
C GLU A 455 -17.04 -2.65 32.74
N SER A 456 -17.46 -2.59 33.96
CA SER A 456 -18.73 -1.95 34.38
C SER A 456 -18.88 -0.47 33.99
N ASN A 457 -17.76 0.24 33.83
CA ASN A 457 -17.71 1.67 33.45
C ASN A 457 -17.23 1.89 32.00
N ASN A 458 -16.96 0.83 31.25
CA ASN A 458 -16.50 0.99 29.88
C ASN A 458 -17.64 1.53 28.99
N PRO A 459 -17.41 2.62 28.22
CA PRO A 459 -18.48 3.26 27.43
C PRO A 459 -19.10 2.33 26.37
N PHE A 460 -18.30 1.45 25.75
CA PHE A 460 -18.81 0.50 24.76
C PHE A 460 -19.75 -0.54 25.41
N VAL A 461 -19.37 -1.06 26.57
CA VAL A 461 -20.19 -2.01 27.34
C VAL A 461 -21.48 -1.34 27.84
N LEU A 462 -21.42 -0.08 28.26
CA LEU A 462 -22.58 0.69 28.65
C LEU A 462 -23.56 0.93 27.48
N ARG A 463 -23.05 1.15 26.26
CA ARG A 463 -23.90 1.22 25.05
C ARG A 463 -24.61 -0.11 24.75
N ILE A 464 -23.92 -1.24 24.94
CA ILE A 464 -24.59 -2.57 24.84
C ILE A 464 -25.70 -2.68 25.88
N LYS A 465 -25.45 -2.28 27.14
CA LYS A 465 -26.45 -2.29 28.21
C LYS A 465 -27.69 -1.50 27.84
N GLU A 466 -27.51 -0.31 27.27
CA GLU A 466 -28.64 0.56 26.86
C GLU A 466 -29.41 -0.04 25.68
N ALA A 467 -28.69 -0.60 24.70
CA ALA A 467 -29.26 -1.09 23.45
C ALA A 467 -29.92 -2.47 23.57
N ASP A 468 -29.36 -3.35 24.41
CA ASP A 468 -29.81 -4.72 24.64
C ASP A 468 -29.52 -5.14 26.10
N PRO A 469 -30.42 -4.79 27.04
CA PRO A 469 -30.28 -5.12 28.46
C PRO A 469 -30.19 -6.64 28.76
N GLU A 470 -30.85 -7.46 27.95
CA GLU A 470 -30.80 -8.93 28.07
C GLU A 470 -29.41 -9.46 27.73
N LEU A 471 -28.83 -9.01 26.62
CA LEU A 471 -27.45 -9.34 26.26
C LEU A 471 -26.45 -8.92 27.34
N TYR A 472 -26.65 -7.70 27.91
CA TYR A 472 -25.80 -7.24 29.00
C TYR A 472 -25.92 -8.13 30.24
N ALA A 473 -27.14 -8.54 30.65
CA ALA A 473 -27.35 -9.45 31.76
C ALA A 473 -26.68 -10.80 31.55
N ASP A 474 -26.79 -11.35 30.34
CA ASP A 474 -26.11 -12.59 29.94
C ASP A 474 -24.58 -12.45 29.97
N MET A 475 -24.03 -11.30 29.53
CA MET A 475 -22.61 -11.00 29.66
C MET A 475 -22.15 -10.99 31.13
N GLN A 476 -22.93 -10.41 32.02
CA GLN A 476 -22.62 -10.37 33.46
C GLN A 476 -22.62 -11.77 34.08
N GLN A 477 -23.53 -12.61 33.65
CA GLN A 477 -23.72 -13.94 34.22
C GLN A 477 -22.75 -14.98 33.65
N TYR A 478 -22.56 -15.00 32.36
CA TYR A 478 -21.83 -16.08 31.65
C TYR A 478 -20.47 -15.64 31.10
N GLY A 479 -20.20 -14.33 31.08
CA GLY A 479 -19.06 -13.78 30.40
C GLY A 479 -19.20 -13.81 28.88
N ARG A 480 -18.10 -13.59 28.21
CA ARG A 480 -17.99 -13.78 26.75
C ARG A 480 -16.68 -14.48 26.39
N ARG A 481 -16.67 -15.10 25.21
CA ARG A 481 -15.55 -15.91 24.73
C ARG A 481 -14.33 -15.07 24.33
N ASN A 482 -14.53 -13.82 23.89
CA ASN A 482 -13.52 -12.98 23.27
C ASN A 482 -13.42 -11.63 23.99
N ILE A 483 -12.21 -11.15 24.26
CA ILE A 483 -11.97 -9.87 24.97
C ILE A 483 -12.43 -8.66 24.12
N ALA A 484 -12.30 -8.75 22.79
CA ALA A 484 -12.81 -7.79 21.82
C ALA A 484 -13.20 -8.54 20.54
N CYS A 485 -14.17 -8.00 19.78
CA CYS A 485 -14.83 -8.74 18.72
C CYS A 485 -14.76 -8.08 17.35
N LEU A 486 -14.74 -6.74 17.27
CA LEU A 486 -15.08 -5.99 16.05
C LEU A 486 -13.97 -5.07 15.59
N THR A 487 -13.73 -5.05 14.27
CA THR A 487 -12.81 -4.08 13.63
C THR A 487 -13.19 -3.87 12.17
N ILE A 488 -12.97 -2.68 11.65
CA ILE A 488 -13.18 -2.40 10.21
C ILE A 488 -11.82 -2.31 9.54
N ALA A 489 -11.44 -3.39 8.87
CA ALA A 489 -10.21 -3.49 8.10
C ALA A 489 -10.34 -2.83 6.71
N PRO A 490 -9.23 -2.45 6.05
CA PRO A 490 -9.27 -1.82 4.72
C PRO A 490 -9.91 -2.71 3.64
N THR A 491 -9.77 -4.01 3.73
CA THR A 491 -10.22 -5.03 2.75
C THR A 491 -9.81 -4.78 1.28
N GLY A 492 -8.77 -3.97 1.03
CA GLY A 492 -8.42 -3.51 -0.30
C GLY A 492 -8.19 -4.60 -1.34
N THR A 493 -7.56 -5.73 -0.96
CA THR A 493 -7.35 -6.85 -1.88
C THR A 493 -8.53 -7.83 -1.91
N THR A 494 -9.17 -8.06 -0.75
CA THR A 494 -10.32 -8.99 -0.67
C THR A 494 -11.56 -8.44 -1.36
N SER A 495 -11.72 -7.11 -1.42
CA SER A 495 -12.81 -6.47 -2.17
C SER A 495 -12.73 -6.67 -3.68
N LEU A 496 -11.55 -6.95 -4.23
CA LEU A 496 -11.43 -7.36 -5.63
C LEU A 496 -12.08 -8.72 -5.89
N MET A 497 -11.99 -9.64 -4.92
CA MET A 497 -12.62 -10.97 -5.02
C MET A 497 -14.11 -10.95 -4.71
N THR A 498 -14.58 -10.05 -3.84
CA THR A 498 -16.02 -9.81 -3.65
C THR A 498 -16.62 -8.96 -4.78
N GLN A 499 -15.77 -8.34 -5.59
CA GLN A 499 -16.17 -7.43 -6.68
C GLN A 499 -17.05 -6.28 -6.17
N THR A 500 -16.65 -5.70 -5.03
CA THR A 500 -17.38 -4.65 -4.31
C THR A 500 -16.45 -3.51 -3.90
N THR A 501 -17.03 -2.46 -3.32
CA THR A 501 -16.28 -1.44 -2.57
C THR A 501 -15.58 -2.06 -1.36
N SER A 502 -14.48 -1.45 -0.92
CA SER A 502 -13.65 -1.98 0.18
C SER A 502 -14.01 -1.37 1.52
N GLY A 503 -14.12 -2.20 2.56
CA GLY A 503 -14.40 -1.77 3.92
C GLY A 503 -15.59 -0.84 4.01
N ILE A 504 -15.42 0.26 4.74
CA ILE A 504 -16.39 1.33 4.91
C ILE A 504 -16.34 2.38 3.78
N GLU A 505 -15.42 2.22 2.82
CA GLU A 505 -15.16 3.23 1.79
C GLU A 505 -16.30 3.34 0.76
N PRO A 506 -16.55 4.56 0.21
CA PRO A 506 -17.36 4.71 -0.98
C PRO A 506 -16.64 4.09 -2.18
N VAL A 507 -17.36 3.96 -3.30
CA VAL A 507 -16.70 3.58 -4.56
C VAL A 507 -15.61 4.61 -4.92
N PHE A 508 -14.47 4.13 -5.38
CA PHE A 508 -13.40 5.04 -5.80
C PHE A 508 -13.83 5.81 -7.06
N MET A 509 -14.18 5.08 -8.11
CA MET A 509 -14.83 5.58 -9.32
C MET A 509 -15.76 4.49 -9.87
N PRO A 510 -17.03 4.82 -10.25
CA PRO A 510 -17.95 3.84 -10.83
C PRO A 510 -17.55 3.44 -12.25
N VAL A 511 -16.83 4.33 -12.95
CA VAL A 511 -16.30 4.10 -14.29
C VAL A 511 -14.93 4.73 -14.40
N TYR A 512 -13.94 4.00 -14.90
CA TYR A 512 -12.59 4.52 -15.11
C TYR A 512 -11.98 3.95 -16.40
N LYS A 513 -10.99 4.68 -16.93
CA LYS A 513 -10.22 4.21 -18.09
C LYS A 513 -8.99 3.46 -17.62
N ARG A 514 -8.74 2.33 -18.21
CA ARG A 514 -7.47 1.61 -18.13
C ARG A 514 -6.74 1.72 -19.45
N ARG A 515 -5.42 1.80 -19.34
CA ARG A 515 -4.53 1.70 -20.47
C ARG A 515 -3.83 0.35 -20.41
N ARG A 516 -3.84 -0.39 -21.50
CA ARG A 516 -2.95 -1.52 -21.70
C ARG A 516 -2.01 -1.21 -22.85
N LYS A 517 -0.74 -1.50 -22.65
CA LYS A 517 0.23 -1.43 -23.73
C LYS A 517 -0.12 -2.50 -24.75
N VAL A 518 -0.22 -2.12 -26.00
CA VAL A 518 -0.59 -3.01 -27.10
C VAL A 518 0.43 -2.93 -28.20
N ASN A 519 0.50 -4.01 -28.98
CA ASN A 519 1.26 -3.99 -30.20
C ASN A 519 0.30 -3.53 -31.33
N PRO A 520 0.58 -2.42 -32.02
CA PRO A 520 -0.32 -1.90 -33.07
C PRO A 520 -0.60 -2.87 -34.22
N ASN A 521 0.18 -3.94 -34.33
CA ASN A 521 0.08 -4.95 -35.39
C ASN A 521 -0.73 -6.18 -34.98
N ASP A 522 -1.22 -6.25 -33.73
CA ASP A 522 -2.07 -7.36 -33.31
C ASP A 522 -3.46 -7.20 -33.92
N ALA A 523 -4.06 -8.31 -34.38
CA ALA A 523 -5.45 -8.30 -34.85
C ALA A 523 -6.39 -7.89 -33.71
N ASP A 524 -7.40 -7.09 -34.01
CA ASP A 524 -8.44 -6.62 -33.08
C ASP A 524 -7.96 -5.64 -31.98
N VAL A 525 -6.83 -4.95 -32.19
CA VAL A 525 -6.32 -3.93 -31.29
C VAL A 525 -6.60 -2.53 -31.84
N HIS A 526 -7.14 -1.66 -31.00
CA HIS A 526 -7.30 -0.24 -31.29
C HIS A 526 -6.26 0.57 -30.52
N VAL A 527 -5.49 1.41 -31.21
CA VAL A 527 -4.52 2.33 -30.56
C VAL A 527 -5.23 3.64 -30.28
N ASP A 528 -5.51 3.91 -28.98
CA ASP A 528 -6.17 5.14 -28.55
C ASP A 528 -5.19 6.23 -28.14
N PHE A 529 -3.99 5.82 -27.71
CA PHE A 529 -2.98 6.72 -27.18
C PHE A 529 -1.58 6.18 -27.45
N VAL A 530 -0.70 7.08 -27.84
CA VAL A 530 0.73 6.80 -27.91
C VAL A 530 1.42 7.73 -26.92
N ASP A 531 2.23 7.17 -26.00
CA ASP A 531 2.91 7.99 -25.01
C ASP A 531 4.12 8.72 -25.60
N GLU A 532 4.74 9.58 -24.80
CA GLU A 532 5.92 10.38 -25.19
C GLU A 532 7.16 9.52 -25.55
N VAL A 533 7.13 8.22 -25.26
CA VAL A 533 8.20 7.25 -25.62
C VAL A 533 7.79 6.37 -26.80
N GLY A 534 6.62 6.59 -27.42
CA GLY A 534 6.15 5.88 -28.62
C GLY A 534 5.46 4.54 -28.33
N ASP A 535 5.18 4.22 -27.06
CA ASP A 535 4.40 3.04 -26.71
C ASP A 535 2.93 3.25 -27.01
N SER A 536 2.36 2.30 -27.77
CA SER A 536 0.94 2.31 -28.12
C SER A 536 0.11 1.69 -27.01
N PHE A 537 -0.96 2.36 -26.68
CA PHE A 537 -1.90 1.92 -25.65
C PHE A 537 -3.31 1.89 -26.21
N GLU A 538 -4.03 0.85 -25.85
CA GLU A 538 -5.46 0.80 -25.98
C GLU A 538 -6.08 1.29 -24.67
N GLU A 539 -6.97 2.25 -24.76
CA GLU A 539 -7.80 2.69 -23.64
C GLU A 539 -9.12 1.92 -23.66
N TYR A 540 -9.40 1.24 -22.57
CA TYR A 540 -10.69 0.57 -22.41
C TYR A 540 -11.35 1.03 -21.12
N ILE A 541 -12.67 1.09 -21.18
CA ILE A 541 -13.49 1.50 -20.07
C ILE A 541 -13.67 0.31 -19.15
N VAL A 542 -13.41 0.51 -17.86
CA VAL A 542 -13.69 -0.46 -16.82
C VAL A 542 -14.81 0.09 -15.94
N TYR A 543 -15.86 -0.67 -15.85
CA TYR A 543 -16.98 -0.38 -14.97
C TYR A 543 -16.82 -1.11 -13.64
N HIS A 544 -17.11 -0.41 -12.54
CA HIS A 544 -17.28 -1.07 -11.26
C HIS A 544 -18.41 -2.11 -11.36
N ARG A 545 -18.20 -3.34 -10.87
CA ARG A 545 -19.13 -4.47 -11.07
C ARG A 545 -20.54 -4.18 -10.59
N LYS A 546 -20.70 -3.48 -9.48
CA LYS A 546 -22.03 -3.15 -8.95
C LYS A 546 -22.67 -2.00 -9.71
N PHE A 547 -21.89 -1.12 -10.33
CA PHE A 547 -22.41 -0.13 -11.29
C PHE A 547 -22.93 -0.81 -12.56
N LEU A 548 -22.23 -1.82 -13.10
CA LEU A 548 -22.76 -2.64 -14.19
C LEU A 548 -24.08 -3.32 -13.80
N LYS A 549 -24.17 -3.84 -12.57
CA LYS A 549 -25.41 -4.43 -12.09
C LYS A 549 -26.54 -3.41 -12.00
N TRP A 550 -26.25 -2.18 -11.58
CA TRP A 550 -27.20 -1.08 -11.60
C TRP A 550 -27.67 -0.79 -13.04
N MET A 551 -26.74 -0.72 -14.01
CA MET A 551 -27.07 -0.53 -15.42
C MET A 551 -28.03 -1.61 -15.92
N GLN A 552 -27.72 -2.88 -15.69
CA GLN A 552 -28.57 -4.02 -16.10
C GLN A 552 -29.97 -3.94 -15.52
N VAL A 553 -30.08 -3.69 -14.21
CA VAL A 553 -31.38 -3.61 -13.53
C VAL A 553 -32.24 -2.46 -14.03
N ASN A 554 -31.61 -1.36 -14.47
CA ASN A 554 -32.30 -0.17 -14.99
C ASN A 554 -32.41 -0.14 -16.52
N GLY A 555 -32.12 -1.26 -17.21
CA GLY A 555 -32.37 -1.44 -18.64
C GLY A 555 -31.34 -0.75 -19.55
N TYR A 556 -30.14 -0.43 -19.04
CA TYR A 556 -29.05 0.08 -19.86
C TYR A 556 -28.26 -1.06 -20.51
N ASP A 557 -27.83 -0.86 -21.73
CA ASP A 557 -27.03 -1.82 -22.49
C ASP A 557 -25.57 -1.80 -21.94
N THR A 558 -25.12 -2.91 -21.37
CA THR A 558 -23.77 -3.03 -20.80
C THR A 558 -22.70 -3.36 -21.84
N GLU A 559 -23.09 -3.77 -23.06
CA GLU A 559 -22.16 -4.09 -24.15
C GLU A 559 -21.89 -2.87 -25.04
N LYS A 560 -22.73 -1.83 -24.92
CA LYS A 560 -22.59 -0.60 -25.70
C LYS A 560 -21.31 0.15 -25.28
N ARG A 561 -20.54 0.60 -26.27
CA ARG A 561 -19.48 1.61 -26.04
C ARG A 561 -20.14 2.99 -25.87
N TYR A 562 -20.08 3.49 -24.65
CA TYR A 562 -20.58 4.81 -24.28
C TYR A 562 -19.52 5.89 -24.49
N SER A 563 -19.91 7.07 -24.99
CA SER A 563 -19.04 8.25 -24.98
C SER A 563 -18.84 8.76 -23.54
N GLN A 564 -17.85 9.63 -23.32
CA GLN A 564 -17.59 10.20 -22.00
C GLN A 564 -18.81 10.98 -21.48
N GLU A 565 -19.49 11.73 -22.33
CA GLU A 565 -20.70 12.47 -21.96
C GLU A 565 -21.86 11.53 -21.57
N GLU A 566 -22.03 10.43 -22.29
CA GLU A 566 -23.03 9.41 -21.97
C GLU A 566 -22.69 8.73 -20.62
N ILE A 567 -21.40 8.46 -20.36
CA ILE A 567 -20.92 7.90 -19.07
C ILE A 567 -21.21 8.88 -17.93
N ASP A 568 -20.86 10.15 -18.08
CA ASP A 568 -21.12 11.18 -17.09
C ASP A 568 -22.62 11.30 -16.78
N ASN A 569 -23.47 11.19 -17.81
CA ASN A 569 -24.93 11.17 -17.67
C ASN A 569 -25.44 9.89 -16.98
N LEU A 570 -24.85 8.73 -17.25
CA LEU A 570 -25.18 7.48 -16.55
C LEU A 570 -24.83 7.57 -15.08
N VAL A 571 -23.61 8.03 -14.77
CA VAL A 571 -23.16 8.23 -13.38
C VAL A 571 -24.07 9.22 -12.66
N ALA A 572 -24.46 10.33 -13.33
CA ALA A 572 -25.34 11.34 -12.74
C ALA A 572 -26.73 10.80 -12.36
N LYS A 573 -27.21 9.76 -13.07
CA LYS A 573 -28.50 9.09 -12.79
C LYS A 573 -28.38 7.97 -11.78
N SER A 574 -27.16 7.54 -11.45
CA SER A 574 -26.91 6.40 -10.59
C SER A 574 -26.86 6.80 -9.09
N PRO A 575 -27.02 5.85 -8.18
CA PRO A 575 -26.84 6.09 -6.73
C PRO A 575 -25.38 6.41 -6.35
N TYR A 576 -24.45 6.29 -7.28
CA TYR A 576 -23.02 6.64 -7.08
C TYR A 576 -22.73 8.12 -7.37
N TYR A 577 -23.71 8.89 -7.83
CA TYR A 577 -23.53 10.33 -8.10
C TYR A 577 -23.21 11.11 -6.83
N LYS A 578 -22.10 11.85 -6.82
CA LYS A 578 -21.58 12.56 -5.65
C LYS A 578 -21.39 11.66 -4.41
N ALA A 579 -21.10 10.40 -4.65
CA ALA A 579 -20.89 9.36 -3.64
C ALA A 579 -19.61 8.55 -3.92
N THR A 580 -18.66 9.16 -4.66
CA THR A 580 -17.34 8.57 -4.92
C THR A 580 -16.31 9.10 -3.94
N ALA A 581 -15.15 8.45 -3.87
CA ALA A 581 -14.07 8.86 -2.96
C ALA A 581 -13.64 10.33 -3.17
N ASN A 582 -13.70 10.83 -4.42
CA ASN A 582 -13.22 12.15 -4.80
C ASN A 582 -14.30 13.25 -4.85
N ASP A 583 -15.57 12.92 -4.67
CA ASP A 583 -16.65 13.91 -4.75
C ASP A 583 -17.72 13.80 -3.65
N VAL A 584 -17.55 12.87 -2.72
CA VAL A 584 -18.40 12.74 -1.53
C VAL A 584 -18.27 13.97 -0.63
N ASP A 585 -19.29 14.28 0.14
CA ASP A 585 -19.15 15.22 1.27
C ASP A 585 -18.20 14.63 2.32
N TRP A 586 -16.95 15.08 2.31
CA TRP A 586 -15.90 14.55 3.17
C TRP A 586 -16.13 14.79 4.66
N LEU A 587 -16.78 15.90 5.04
CA LEU A 587 -17.17 16.14 6.43
C LEU A 587 -18.23 15.14 6.88
N MET A 588 -19.22 14.88 6.03
CA MET A 588 -20.21 13.84 6.31
C MET A 588 -19.61 12.45 6.35
N LYS A 589 -18.63 12.15 5.49
CA LYS A 589 -17.88 10.88 5.56
C LYS A 589 -17.19 10.71 6.92
N VAL A 590 -16.55 11.74 7.45
CA VAL A 590 -15.89 11.73 8.76
C VAL A 590 -16.92 11.60 9.91
N LYS A 591 -18.04 12.31 9.84
CA LYS A 591 -19.14 12.16 10.81
C LYS A 591 -19.73 10.75 10.81
N MET A 592 -19.91 10.18 9.64
CA MET A 592 -20.35 8.79 9.48
C MET A 592 -19.37 7.82 10.15
N GLN A 593 -18.06 7.99 9.91
CA GLN A 593 -17.03 7.20 10.58
C GLN A 593 -17.14 7.29 12.10
N GLY A 594 -17.27 8.49 12.66
CA GLY A 594 -17.41 8.70 14.11
C GLY A 594 -18.70 8.09 14.69
N ALA A 595 -19.80 8.16 13.95
CA ALA A 595 -21.06 7.55 14.36
C ALA A 595 -20.97 6.01 14.36
N ILE A 596 -20.36 5.43 13.35
CA ILE A 596 -20.14 3.97 13.27
C ILE A 596 -19.12 3.51 14.31
N GLN A 597 -18.07 4.31 14.61
CA GLN A 597 -17.04 3.97 15.60
C GLN A 597 -17.62 3.62 16.97
N LYS A 598 -18.76 4.18 17.34
CA LYS A 598 -19.46 3.84 18.59
C LYS A 598 -19.85 2.37 18.69
N TRP A 599 -19.96 1.67 17.55
CA TRP A 599 -20.34 0.27 17.44
C TRP A 599 -19.20 -0.65 17.00
N VAL A 600 -17.97 -0.14 17.04
CA VAL A 600 -16.75 -0.91 16.75
C VAL A 600 -15.82 -0.80 17.95
N ASP A 601 -15.59 -1.90 18.65
CA ASP A 601 -14.79 -1.91 19.88
C ASP A 601 -13.28 -1.66 19.62
N HIS A 602 -12.72 -2.15 18.52
CA HIS A 602 -11.40 -1.71 18.08
C HIS A 602 -11.48 -0.36 17.33
N SER A 603 -10.97 -0.27 16.14
CA SER A 603 -10.95 0.96 15.35
C SER A 603 -11.41 0.69 13.91
N ILE A 604 -11.37 1.74 13.10
CA ILE A 604 -11.78 1.72 11.70
C ILE A 604 -10.59 2.20 10.86
N SER A 605 -10.17 1.39 9.90
CA SER A 605 -9.25 1.84 8.85
C SER A 605 -10.04 2.55 7.76
N VAL A 606 -9.76 3.83 7.60
CA VAL A 606 -10.42 4.67 6.61
C VAL A 606 -9.44 5.70 6.07
N THR A 607 -9.55 5.99 4.78
CA THR A 607 -8.80 7.05 4.13
C THR A 607 -9.75 8.06 3.53
N VAL A 608 -9.59 9.33 3.89
CA VAL A 608 -10.29 10.42 3.23
C VAL A 608 -9.48 10.80 2.00
N ASN A 609 -9.98 10.42 0.81
CA ASN A 609 -9.33 10.76 -0.45
C ASN A 609 -9.77 12.15 -0.87
N LEU A 610 -8.81 13.01 -1.19
CA LEU A 610 -9.04 14.39 -1.57
C LEU A 610 -8.43 14.66 -2.95
N PRO A 611 -9.10 15.46 -3.80
CA PRO A 611 -8.50 15.90 -5.05
C PRO A 611 -7.26 16.77 -4.83
N ASN A 612 -6.45 16.92 -5.88
CA ASN A 612 -5.16 17.61 -5.80
C ASN A 612 -5.28 19.11 -5.47
N ASP A 613 -6.40 19.74 -5.79
CA ASP A 613 -6.64 21.18 -5.70
C ASP A 613 -7.19 21.66 -4.35
N VAL A 614 -7.30 20.78 -3.36
CA VAL A 614 -7.73 21.15 -2.00
C VAL A 614 -6.61 21.81 -1.21
N ASP A 615 -6.98 22.76 -0.35
CA ASP A 615 -6.06 23.45 0.56
C ASP A 615 -5.92 22.74 1.92
N GLU A 616 -4.95 23.19 2.71
CA GLU A 616 -4.69 22.66 4.05
C GLU A 616 -5.82 22.94 5.04
N THR A 617 -6.63 23.98 4.80
CA THR A 617 -7.75 24.36 5.68
C THR A 617 -8.79 23.25 5.72
N LEU A 618 -9.05 22.59 4.58
CA LEU A 618 -9.95 21.44 4.53
C LEU A 618 -9.40 20.29 5.36
N VAL A 619 -8.11 19.98 5.25
CA VAL A 619 -7.46 18.92 6.04
C VAL A 619 -7.58 19.19 7.54
N ASN A 620 -7.33 20.43 7.96
CA ASN A 620 -7.52 20.86 9.33
C ASN A 620 -8.97 20.63 9.81
N ARG A 621 -9.96 21.07 9.01
CA ARG A 621 -11.39 20.89 9.34
C ARG A 621 -11.76 19.42 9.46
N LEU A 622 -11.26 18.56 8.58
CA LEU A 622 -11.53 17.12 8.61
C LEU A 622 -10.96 16.45 9.86
N TYR A 623 -9.73 16.77 10.24
CA TYR A 623 -9.11 16.22 11.45
C TYR A 623 -9.81 16.69 12.73
N VAL A 624 -10.17 17.97 12.81
CA VAL A 624 -10.91 18.53 13.95
C VAL A 624 -12.31 17.88 14.05
N GLU A 625 -12.98 17.68 12.91
CA GLU A 625 -14.28 17.00 12.88
C GLU A 625 -14.16 15.53 13.28
N ALA A 626 -13.11 14.84 12.83
CA ALA A 626 -12.85 13.45 13.22
C ALA A 626 -12.69 13.31 14.74
N TRP A 627 -11.93 14.21 15.37
CA TRP A 627 -11.79 14.24 16.83
C TRP A 627 -13.13 14.51 17.53
N LYS A 628 -13.85 15.53 17.10
CA LYS A 628 -15.16 15.91 17.70
C LYS A 628 -16.23 14.83 17.52
N SER A 629 -16.20 14.11 16.41
CA SER A 629 -17.13 13.02 16.11
C SER A 629 -16.82 11.71 16.84
N GLY A 630 -15.69 11.63 17.55
CA GLY A 630 -15.28 10.46 18.32
C GLY A 630 -14.64 9.36 17.46
N CYS A 631 -14.03 9.71 16.33
CA CYS A 631 -13.15 8.79 15.59
C CYS A 631 -11.95 8.42 16.45
N LYS A 632 -11.46 7.19 16.30
CA LYS A 632 -10.21 6.73 16.95
C LYS A 632 -8.96 7.05 16.15
N GLY A 633 -9.11 7.28 14.86
CA GLY A 633 -8.04 7.70 13.96
C GLY A 633 -8.59 8.24 12.65
N CYS A 634 -7.74 8.93 11.90
CA CYS A 634 -8.09 9.46 10.59
C CYS A 634 -6.83 9.55 9.72
N THR A 635 -6.94 9.09 8.48
CA THR A 635 -5.88 9.21 7.47
C THR A 635 -6.42 10.00 6.30
N ILE A 636 -5.62 10.91 5.78
CA ILE A 636 -5.95 11.72 4.60
C ILE A 636 -4.97 11.39 3.48
N TYR A 637 -5.49 11.23 2.28
CA TYR A 637 -4.71 11.09 1.07
C TYR A 637 -5.17 12.13 0.05
N ARG A 638 -4.28 13.03 -0.34
CA ARG A 638 -4.53 13.99 -1.41
C ARG A 638 -3.89 13.48 -2.70
N ASP A 639 -4.62 13.52 -3.81
CA ASP A 639 -4.11 13.13 -5.13
C ASP A 639 -2.79 13.85 -5.43
N GLY A 640 -1.77 13.07 -5.84
CA GLY A 640 -0.43 13.59 -6.12
C GLY A 640 0.45 13.84 -4.89
N SER A 641 -0.02 13.59 -3.66
CA SER A 641 0.82 13.67 -2.46
C SER A 641 1.84 12.52 -2.38
N ARG A 642 1.57 11.41 -3.02
CA ARG A 642 2.48 10.26 -3.21
C ARG A 642 2.37 9.74 -4.63
N ALA A 643 3.37 8.98 -5.11
CA ALA A 643 3.25 8.24 -6.36
C ALA A 643 2.12 7.19 -6.23
N GLY A 644 0.98 7.51 -6.77
CA GLY A 644 -0.22 6.68 -6.71
C GLY A 644 -0.25 5.59 -7.78
N VAL A 645 -0.93 4.48 -7.47
CA VAL A 645 -1.16 3.36 -8.41
C VAL A 645 -2.33 3.65 -9.37
N MET A 646 -3.21 4.59 -9.02
CA MET A 646 -4.34 5.02 -9.87
C MET A 646 -4.29 6.53 -10.08
N ILE A 647 -4.40 6.94 -11.33
CA ILE A 647 -4.42 8.35 -11.74
C ILE A 647 -5.85 8.64 -12.19
N SER A 648 -6.52 9.61 -11.56
CA SER A 648 -7.79 10.11 -12.06
C SER A 648 -7.53 10.97 -13.30
N VAL A 649 -8.13 10.62 -14.43
CA VAL A 649 -8.09 11.44 -15.63
C VAL A 649 -9.21 12.48 -15.52
N SER A 650 -9.00 13.54 -14.74
CA SER A 650 -9.92 14.68 -14.75
C SER A 650 -9.56 15.64 -15.87
N LYS A 651 -10.57 16.20 -16.54
CA LYS A 651 -10.45 17.15 -17.65
C LYS A 651 -9.72 18.48 -17.33
N LYS A 652 -9.13 18.65 -16.14
CA LYS A 652 -8.56 19.95 -15.71
C LYS A 652 -7.08 20.17 -16.02
N ASP A 653 -6.35 19.18 -16.54
CA ASP A 653 -4.90 19.36 -16.86
C ASP A 653 -4.64 20.06 -18.21
N LYS A 654 -5.67 20.61 -18.85
CA LYS A 654 -5.53 21.41 -20.07
C LYS A 654 -5.75 22.91 -19.84
N LYS A 655 -5.17 23.54 -18.82
CA LYS A 655 -4.97 25.00 -18.78
C LYS A 655 -4.06 25.42 -17.63
N LYS A 656 -2.76 25.42 -17.87
CA LYS A 656 -1.83 26.42 -17.35
C LYS A 656 -0.79 26.71 -18.42
N GLY A 657 -1.23 27.34 -19.48
CA GLY A 657 -0.42 28.16 -20.31
C GLY A 657 -0.57 29.59 -19.75
N THR A 658 0.48 30.11 -19.20
CA THR A 658 0.59 31.50 -18.80
C THR A 658 0.33 32.40 -20.00
N HIS A 659 -0.61 33.33 -19.86
CA HIS A 659 -0.68 34.52 -20.72
C HIS A 659 0.58 35.35 -20.52
N ALA A 660 1.38 35.47 -21.56
CA ALA A 660 2.25 36.57 -21.79
C ALA A 660 1.85 37.18 -23.13
N GLU A 661 1.54 38.48 -23.08
CA GLU A 661 1.12 39.25 -24.23
C GLU A 661 2.26 39.43 -25.24
N GLY A 662 1.90 39.36 -26.51
CA GLY A 662 2.39 40.11 -27.65
C GLY A 662 3.89 40.02 -27.95
N ALA A 663 4.28 39.16 -28.85
CA ALA A 663 5.37 39.40 -29.79
C ALA A 663 5.07 38.66 -31.08
N GLU A 664 5.08 39.41 -32.17
CA GLU A 664 4.86 38.94 -33.53
C GLU A 664 5.86 37.85 -33.90
N VAL A 665 5.32 36.72 -34.38
CA VAL A 665 6.15 35.63 -34.91
C VAL A 665 6.48 35.94 -36.37
N HIS A 666 7.74 36.29 -36.61
CA HIS A 666 8.32 36.14 -37.93
C HIS A 666 8.63 34.68 -38.16
N GLU A 667 7.97 34.06 -39.14
CA GLU A 667 8.35 32.77 -39.71
C GLU A 667 9.74 32.89 -40.34
N GLU A 668 10.76 32.32 -39.68
CA GLU A 668 12.02 32.00 -40.32
C GLU A 668 11.94 30.51 -40.79
N GLU A 669 12.13 30.35 -42.09
CA GLU A 669 12.35 29.07 -42.74
C GLU A 669 13.50 28.29 -42.07
N PRO A 670 13.40 26.92 -41.97
CA PRO A 670 14.44 26.13 -41.35
C PRO A 670 15.71 26.19 -42.23
N LYS A 671 16.74 26.83 -41.71
CA LYS A 671 18.09 26.77 -42.30
C LYS A 671 18.59 25.34 -42.18
N GLU A 672 18.84 24.71 -43.33
CA GLU A 672 19.63 23.47 -43.48
C GLU A 672 20.95 23.60 -42.69
N LYS A 673 21.10 22.83 -41.64
CA LYS A 673 22.38 22.69 -40.94
C LYS A 673 23.30 21.80 -41.79
N ASP A 674 24.21 22.42 -42.48
CA ASP A 674 25.28 21.80 -43.25
C ASP A 674 26.15 20.95 -42.29
N CYS A 675 25.97 19.64 -42.31
CA CYS A 675 26.77 18.67 -41.51
C CYS A 675 28.08 18.34 -42.22
N LYS A 676 29.00 19.30 -42.28
CA LYS A 676 30.39 19.00 -42.65
C LYS A 676 31.07 18.31 -41.47
N GLN A 677 31.67 17.15 -41.75
CA GLN A 677 32.53 16.48 -40.76
C GLN A 677 33.73 17.40 -40.46
N PRO A 678 34.04 17.67 -39.19
CA PRO A 678 35.22 18.49 -38.87
C PRO A 678 36.47 17.66 -39.13
N GLU A 679 37.44 18.28 -39.79
CA GLU A 679 38.79 17.70 -40.04
C GLU A 679 39.60 17.53 -38.73
N VAL A 680 39.17 18.17 -37.64
CA VAL A 680 39.79 18.11 -36.31
C VAL A 680 38.71 17.94 -35.26
N THR A 681 38.94 17.04 -34.29
CA THR A 681 38.02 16.85 -33.15
C THR A 681 37.91 18.13 -32.34
N GLU A 682 36.66 18.55 -32.05
CA GLU A 682 36.42 19.68 -31.14
C GLU A 682 36.99 19.34 -29.76
N VAL A 683 37.66 20.33 -29.14
CA VAL A 683 38.22 20.16 -27.79
C VAL A 683 37.07 20.04 -26.79
N ARG A 684 37.10 18.96 -26.00
CA ARG A 684 36.11 18.72 -24.96
C ARG A 684 36.10 19.82 -23.90
N PRO A 685 35.02 20.54 -23.70
CA PRO A 685 34.88 21.48 -22.58
C PRO A 685 34.98 20.76 -21.23
N LYS A 686 35.28 21.51 -20.17
CA LYS A 686 35.32 20.95 -18.82
C LYS A 686 33.95 20.36 -18.41
N GLU A 687 32.86 21.04 -18.79
CA GLU A 687 31.47 20.63 -18.52
C GLU A 687 30.76 20.39 -19.85
N LEU A 688 29.97 19.31 -19.92
CA LEU A 688 29.05 19.01 -21.01
C LEU A 688 27.63 18.87 -20.46
N GLU A 689 26.67 19.45 -21.16
CA GLU A 689 25.24 19.14 -20.91
C GLU A 689 25.03 17.63 -21.08
N CYS A 690 24.19 17.04 -20.29
CA CYS A 690 24.04 15.60 -20.26
C CYS A 690 22.55 15.21 -20.18
N ASP A 691 22.15 14.30 -21.07
CA ASP A 691 20.88 13.58 -20.95
C ASP A 691 21.08 12.23 -20.23
N VAL A 692 20.12 11.88 -19.39
CA VAL A 692 20.12 10.64 -18.60
C VAL A 692 19.05 9.70 -19.11
N VAL A 693 19.45 8.54 -19.61
CA VAL A 693 18.55 7.50 -20.14
C VAL A 693 18.65 6.23 -19.31
N ARG A 694 17.53 5.73 -18.82
CA ARG A 694 17.47 4.50 -18.04
C ARG A 694 17.05 3.33 -18.90
N PHE A 695 17.65 2.17 -18.64
CA PHE A 695 17.34 0.94 -19.35
C PHE A 695 17.57 -0.29 -18.46
N GLN A 696 17.20 -1.48 -18.94
CA GLN A 696 17.49 -2.74 -18.26
C GLN A 696 18.52 -3.53 -19.04
N ASN A 697 19.47 -4.13 -18.33
CA ASN A 697 20.41 -5.09 -18.83
C ASN A 697 20.38 -6.33 -17.93
N ASN A 698 19.98 -7.48 -18.46
CA ASN A 698 19.86 -8.75 -17.70
C ASN A 698 19.06 -8.66 -16.39
N LYS A 699 17.91 -7.97 -16.42
CA LYS A 699 17.03 -7.67 -15.27
C LYS A 699 17.57 -6.63 -14.29
N GLU A 700 18.81 -6.18 -14.44
CA GLU A 700 19.37 -5.09 -13.64
C GLU A 700 18.97 -3.73 -14.19
N LYS A 701 18.89 -2.74 -13.34
CA LYS A 701 18.61 -1.36 -13.72
C LYS A 701 19.91 -0.66 -14.08
N TRP A 702 19.96 -0.11 -15.27
CA TRP A 702 21.12 0.59 -15.80
C TRP A 702 20.77 2.02 -16.18
N VAL A 703 21.79 2.87 -16.26
CA VAL A 703 21.69 4.26 -16.68
C VAL A 703 22.76 4.58 -17.70
N ALA A 704 22.39 5.33 -18.73
CA ALA A 704 23.30 5.94 -19.69
C ALA A 704 23.31 7.46 -19.49
N PHE A 705 24.50 8.04 -19.47
CA PHE A 705 24.77 9.47 -19.48
C PHE A 705 25.27 9.86 -20.87
N VAL A 706 24.50 10.64 -21.62
CA VAL A 706 24.88 11.11 -22.96
C VAL A 706 25.32 12.56 -22.86
N GLY A 707 26.62 12.79 -22.91
CA GLY A 707 27.19 14.15 -22.90
C GLY A 707 27.05 14.81 -24.27
N LEU A 708 26.51 16.03 -24.28
CA LEU A 708 26.20 16.76 -25.51
C LEU A 708 27.14 17.93 -25.72
N LEU A 709 27.65 18.09 -26.92
CA LEU A 709 28.37 19.28 -27.36
C LEU A 709 27.61 19.94 -28.52
N ASN A 710 27.15 21.18 -28.28
CA ASN A 710 26.29 21.91 -29.21
C ASN A 710 25.00 21.12 -29.60
N GLY A 711 24.43 20.39 -28.64
CA GLY A 711 23.23 19.59 -28.85
C GLY A 711 23.45 18.25 -29.57
N TYR A 712 24.69 17.88 -29.87
CA TYR A 712 25.05 16.61 -30.52
C TYR A 712 25.75 15.67 -29.53
N PRO A 713 25.48 14.34 -29.55
CA PRO A 713 26.16 13.38 -28.69
C PRO A 713 27.68 13.40 -28.89
N TYR A 714 28.42 13.67 -27.85
CA TYR A 714 29.88 13.76 -27.85
C TYR A 714 30.54 12.62 -27.08
N GLU A 715 29.87 12.15 -26.02
CA GLU A 715 30.30 11.03 -25.18
C GLU A 715 29.13 10.32 -24.57
N ILE A 716 29.32 9.06 -24.22
CA ILE A 716 28.34 8.26 -23.49
C ILE A 716 29.05 7.50 -22.36
N PHE A 717 28.41 7.39 -21.20
CA PHE A 717 28.87 6.54 -20.10
C PHE A 717 27.68 5.72 -19.61
N THR A 718 27.92 4.45 -19.25
CA THR A 718 26.87 3.54 -18.82
C THR A 718 27.27 2.83 -17.55
N GLY A 719 26.35 2.65 -16.64
CA GLY A 719 26.59 1.95 -15.39
C GLY A 719 25.34 1.42 -14.73
N LEU A 720 25.57 0.58 -13.72
CA LEU A 720 24.50 -0.02 -12.90
C LEU A 720 23.86 1.06 -12.03
N GLN A 721 22.54 1.04 -11.94
CA GLN A 721 21.79 1.88 -11.01
C GLN A 721 21.48 1.06 -9.76
N ASP A 722 22.44 1.00 -8.85
CA ASP A 722 22.43 0.19 -7.65
C ASP A 722 23.18 0.91 -6.52
N ASP A 723 22.82 0.63 -5.26
CA ASP A 723 23.36 1.30 -4.08
C ASP A 723 24.76 0.77 -3.69
N GLU A 724 25.09 -0.48 -4.04
CA GLU A 724 26.33 -1.15 -3.63
C GLU A 724 27.36 -1.21 -4.74
N GLU A 725 26.95 -1.53 -5.98
CA GLU A 725 27.85 -1.76 -7.12
C GLU A 725 27.71 -0.71 -8.24
N GLY A 726 26.99 0.39 -8.02
CA GLY A 726 26.69 1.36 -9.04
C GLY A 726 26.52 2.79 -8.54
N ILE A 727 25.49 3.44 -9.06
CA ILE A 727 25.12 4.80 -8.65
C ILE A 727 23.63 4.90 -8.37
N VAL A 728 23.27 5.74 -7.40
CA VAL A 728 21.87 6.07 -7.10
C VAL A 728 21.52 7.40 -7.73
N LEU A 729 20.48 7.38 -8.56
CA LEU A 729 19.93 8.59 -9.15
C LEU A 729 18.41 8.65 -8.95
N PRO A 730 17.88 9.78 -8.44
CA PRO A 730 16.44 10.00 -8.36
C PRO A 730 15.78 9.81 -9.74
N LYS A 731 14.60 9.15 -9.76
CA LYS A 731 13.90 8.80 -11.02
C LYS A 731 13.54 10.00 -11.89
N ASN A 732 13.36 11.16 -11.30
CA ASN A 732 12.99 12.41 -11.96
C ASN A 732 14.16 13.13 -12.63
N ILE A 733 15.40 12.69 -12.44
CA ILE A 733 16.57 13.31 -13.05
C ILE A 733 16.77 12.72 -14.45
N THR A 734 16.49 13.50 -15.48
CA THR A 734 16.63 13.17 -16.89
C THR A 734 17.71 13.99 -17.59
N LYS A 735 18.19 15.07 -16.94
CA LYS A 735 19.23 15.98 -17.46
C LYS A 735 20.20 16.38 -16.35
N GLY A 736 21.39 16.77 -16.74
CA GLY A 736 22.43 17.28 -15.86
C GLY A 736 23.67 17.70 -16.62
N LYS A 737 24.82 17.65 -15.98
CA LYS A 737 26.13 17.96 -16.58
C LYS A 737 27.15 16.89 -16.27
N ILE A 738 28.00 16.55 -17.23
CA ILE A 738 29.21 15.74 -17.00
C ILE A 738 30.40 16.67 -16.87
N ILE A 739 31.05 16.61 -15.70
CA ILE A 739 32.23 17.41 -15.37
C ILE A 739 33.46 16.54 -15.46
N LYS A 740 34.45 16.95 -16.25
CA LYS A 740 35.75 16.28 -16.34
C LYS A 740 36.77 17.04 -15.52
N SER A 741 37.38 16.37 -14.54
CA SER A 741 38.50 16.89 -13.76
C SER A 741 39.77 16.10 -14.03
N THR A 742 40.92 16.79 -13.98
CA THR A 742 42.25 16.14 -14.04
C THR A 742 42.80 16.09 -12.64
N LEU A 743 43.11 14.89 -12.16
CA LEU A 743 43.70 14.67 -10.85
C LEU A 743 45.20 14.97 -10.83
N GLU A 744 45.82 15.05 -9.66
CA GLU A 744 47.24 15.39 -9.49
C GLU A 744 48.19 14.38 -10.16
N ASP A 745 47.78 13.12 -10.33
CA ASP A 745 48.52 12.07 -11.04
C ASP A 745 48.36 12.11 -12.57
N GLY A 746 47.63 13.11 -13.11
CA GLY A 746 47.35 13.26 -14.52
C GLY A 746 46.17 12.42 -15.04
N THR A 747 45.56 11.59 -14.22
CA THR A 747 44.36 10.82 -14.58
C THR A 747 43.11 11.72 -14.66
N HIS A 748 42.06 11.23 -15.32
CA HIS A 748 40.84 11.98 -15.49
C HIS A 748 39.69 11.35 -14.73
N ARG A 749 39.04 12.16 -13.88
CA ARG A 749 37.80 11.81 -13.19
C ARG A 749 36.60 12.44 -13.91
N TYR A 750 35.52 11.71 -13.99
CA TYR A 750 34.25 12.15 -14.56
C TYR A 750 33.18 12.13 -13.46
N ASP A 751 32.52 13.26 -13.25
CA ASP A 751 31.48 13.46 -12.27
C ASP A 751 30.18 13.83 -12.98
N PHE A 752 29.04 13.40 -12.45
CA PHE A 752 27.72 13.83 -12.94
C PHE A 752 27.07 14.78 -11.95
N GLN A 753 26.75 15.98 -12.39
CA GLN A 753 26.08 17.00 -11.56
C GLN A 753 24.67 17.26 -12.10
N PHE A 754 23.70 17.32 -11.19
CA PHE A 754 22.32 17.67 -11.50
C PHE A 754 21.76 18.64 -10.48
N GLU A 755 20.72 19.36 -10.86
CA GLU A 755 19.92 20.20 -9.96
C GLU A 755 18.67 19.45 -9.51
N ASN A 756 18.43 19.43 -8.19
CA ASN A 756 17.19 18.91 -7.66
C ASN A 756 16.06 19.94 -7.80
N LYS A 757 14.80 19.54 -7.54
CA LYS A 757 13.63 20.43 -7.65
C LYS A 757 13.67 21.70 -6.78
N ARG A 758 14.62 21.81 -5.85
CA ARG A 758 14.83 22.96 -4.97
C ARG A 758 15.98 23.85 -5.40
N GLY A 759 16.59 23.58 -6.59
CA GLY A 759 17.72 24.34 -7.10
C GLY A 759 19.08 24.02 -6.47
N TYR A 760 19.17 22.97 -5.62
CA TYR A 760 20.45 22.54 -5.07
C TYR A 760 21.17 21.62 -6.06
N LYS A 761 22.45 21.94 -6.29
CA LYS A 761 23.33 21.11 -7.12
C LYS A 761 23.84 19.91 -6.33
N THR A 762 23.63 18.74 -6.88
CA THR A 762 24.10 17.46 -6.33
C THR A 762 25.09 16.86 -7.32
N THR A 763 26.24 16.39 -6.86
CA THR A 763 27.27 15.79 -7.70
C THR A 763 27.49 14.33 -7.32
N VAL A 764 27.37 13.45 -8.32
CA VAL A 764 27.79 12.04 -8.22
C VAL A 764 29.22 11.98 -8.72
N GLU A 765 30.14 11.78 -7.79
CA GLU A 765 31.57 11.78 -8.08
C GLU A 765 32.08 10.44 -8.56
N GLY A 766 33.08 10.42 -9.43
CA GLY A 766 33.84 9.25 -9.81
C GLY A 766 33.06 8.21 -10.62
N LEU A 767 32.36 8.61 -11.68
CA LEU A 767 31.66 7.68 -12.56
C LEU A 767 32.55 6.53 -13.06
N SER A 768 33.83 6.81 -13.38
CA SER A 768 34.79 5.81 -13.83
C SER A 768 35.19 4.79 -12.77
N GLU A 769 35.02 5.14 -11.50
CA GLU A 769 35.38 4.30 -10.35
C GLU A 769 34.21 3.40 -9.94
N LYS A 770 32.98 3.88 -10.20
CA LYS A 770 31.74 3.21 -9.80
C LYS A 770 31.15 2.32 -10.87
N PHE A 771 31.57 2.46 -12.13
CA PHE A 771 31.05 1.68 -13.23
C PHE A 771 31.92 0.49 -13.55
N ASN A 772 31.29 -0.61 -13.94
CA ASN A 772 32.01 -1.82 -14.36
C ASN A 772 33.01 -1.50 -15.46
N PRO A 773 34.31 -1.84 -15.31
CA PRO A 773 35.37 -1.46 -16.22
C PRO A 773 35.18 -1.96 -17.66
N GLU A 774 34.56 -3.11 -17.88
CA GLU A 774 34.32 -3.66 -19.23
C GLU A 774 33.36 -2.77 -20.00
N TYR A 775 32.18 -2.46 -19.42
CA TYR A 775 31.18 -1.59 -20.04
C TYR A 775 31.64 -0.13 -20.13
N TRP A 776 32.43 0.31 -19.17
CA TRP A 776 33.08 1.63 -19.22
C TRP A 776 34.01 1.74 -20.44
N ASN A 777 34.78 0.70 -20.74
CA ASN A 777 35.67 0.68 -21.90
C ASN A 777 34.90 0.66 -23.23
N TYR A 778 33.80 -0.09 -23.33
CA TYR A 778 32.93 -0.05 -24.51
C TYR A 778 32.33 1.36 -24.71
N ALA A 779 31.82 1.96 -23.64
CA ALA A 779 31.27 3.30 -23.65
C ALA A 779 32.33 4.35 -24.07
N LYS A 780 33.57 4.20 -23.63
CA LYS A 780 34.73 5.03 -24.05
C LYS A 780 35.03 4.89 -25.55
N LEU A 781 35.00 3.70 -26.10
CA LEU A 781 35.21 3.48 -27.54
C LEU A 781 34.08 4.12 -28.36
N ILE A 782 32.84 3.97 -27.93
CA ILE A 782 31.69 4.62 -28.57
C ILE A 782 31.84 6.16 -28.49
N SER A 783 32.21 6.68 -27.32
CA SER A 783 32.52 8.11 -27.16
C SER A 783 33.62 8.59 -28.10
N GLY A 784 34.60 7.74 -28.39
CA GLY A 784 35.64 8.01 -29.37
C GLY A 784 35.06 8.29 -30.75
N VAL A 785 34.20 7.43 -31.28
CA VAL A 785 33.59 7.61 -32.62
C VAL A 785 32.57 8.76 -32.64
N LEU A 786 31.86 9.03 -31.53
CA LEU A 786 30.98 10.20 -31.42
C LEU A 786 31.72 11.54 -31.53
N ARG A 787 32.93 11.64 -30.98
CA ARG A 787 33.77 12.85 -31.04
C ARG A 787 34.17 13.21 -32.48
N TYR A 788 34.27 12.20 -33.35
CA TYR A 788 34.51 12.41 -34.78
C TYR A 788 33.21 12.62 -35.58
N ARG A 789 32.09 12.85 -34.89
CA ARG A 789 30.79 13.06 -35.51
C ARG A 789 30.37 11.99 -36.52
N MET A 790 30.72 10.71 -36.23
CA MET A 790 30.14 9.60 -36.97
C MET A 790 28.62 9.69 -36.92
N PRO A 791 27.90 9.60 -38.05
CA PRO A 791 26.47 9.62 -38.08
C PRO A 791 25.88 8.61 -37.10
N ILE A 792 24.88 9.02 -36.30
CA ILE A 792 24.36 8.22 -35.16
C ILE A 792 23.81 6.89 -35.63
N ASP A 793 23.19 6.81 -36.81
CA ASP A 793 22.72 5.56 -37.42
C ASP A 793 23.86 4.58 -37.70
N HIS A 794 25.06 5.08 -38.03
CA HIS A 794 26.27 4.27 -38.20
C HIS A 794 26.85 3.83 -36.86
N VAL A 795 26.82 4.70 -35.83
CA VAL A 795 27.21 4.35 -34.46
C VAL A 795 26.30 3.24 -33.93
N MET A 796 24.98 3.34 -34.19
CA MET A 796 24.06 2.28 -33.81
C MET A 796 24.31 0.95 -34.50
N LYS A 797 24.63 0.95 -35.82
CA LYS A 797 25.03 -0.25 -36.55
C LYS A 797 26.28 -0.88 -35.93
N LEU A 798 27.26 -0.06 -35.55
CA LEU A 798 28.46 -0.50 -34.87
C LEU A 798 28.12 -1.18 -33.53
N VAL A 799 27.31 -0.52 -32.70
CA VAL A 799 26.89 -1.08 -31.41
C VAL A 799 26.09 -2.37 -31.57
N SER A 800 25.16 -2.45 -32.53
CA SER A 800 24.39 -3.66 -32.83
C SER A 800 25.29 -4.83 -33.25
N SER A 801 26.43 -4.55 -33.90
CA SER A 801 27.38 -5.58 -34.36
C SER A 801 28.28 -6.17 -33.28
N LEU A 802 28.31 -5.55 -32.07
CA LEU A 802 29.12 -6.06 -30.97
C LEU A 802 28.64 -7.44 -30.52
N GLN A 803 29.55 -8.37 -30.36
CA GLN A 803 29.27 -9.70 -29.79
C GLN A 803 29.58 -9.66 -28.30
N LEU A 804 28.52 -9.61 -27.48
CA LEU A 804 28.61 -9.68 -26.01
C LEU A 804 28.25 -11.10 -25.55
N LYS A 805 28.75 -11.49 -24.38
CA LYS A 805 28.52 -12.84 -23.83
C LYS A 805 27.07 -13.18 -23.56
N ASP A 806 26.21 -12.18 -23.39
CA ASP A 806 24.80 -12.35 -23.12
C ASP A 806 23.94 -11.66 -24.18
N GLU A 807 23.15 -12.46 -24.91
CA GLU A 807 22.32 -12.03 -26.05
C GLU A 807 20.82 -11.90 -25.68
N SER A 808 20.46 -11.73 -24.41
CA SER A 808 19.06 -11.59 -24.04
C SER A 808 18.42 -10.33 -24.67
N ILE A 809 17.07 -10.31 -24.78
CA ILE A 809 16.30 -9.21 -25.40
C ILE A 809 16.60 -7.84 -24.78
N ASN A 810 16.92 -7.80 -23.48
CA ASN A 810 17.30 -6.60 -22.74
C ASN A 810 18.81 -6.53 -22.52
N THR A 811 19.59 -6.48 -23.60
CA THR A 811 21.04 -6.39 -23.50
C THR A 811 21.51 -4.95 -23.34
N TRP A 812 22.75 -4.76 -22.88
CA TRP A 812 23.40 -3.45 -22.80
C TRP A 812 23.40 -2.72 -24.16
N LYS A 813 23.56 -3.45 -25.29
CA LYS A 813 23.51 -2.90 -26.66
C LYS A 813 22.20 -2.13 -26.89
N ASN A 814 21.06 -2.79 -26.61
CA ASN A 814 19.74 -2.18 -26.79
C ASN A 814 19.58 -0.92 -25.93
N GLY A 815 20.17 -0.91 -24.73
CA GLY A 815 20.18 0.26 -23.85
C GLY A 815 20.95 1.44 -24.43
N VAL A 816 22.14 1.18 -24.99
CA VAL A 816 22.98 2.19 -25.68
C VAL A 816 22.28 2.70 -26.93
N GLU A 817 21.74 1.79 -27.75
CA GLU A 817 20.98 2.16 -28.95
C GLU A 817 19.78 3.06 -28.58
N ARG A 818 19.06 2.71 -27.56
CA ARG A 818 17.94 3.51 -27.04
C ARG A 818 18.38 4.91 -26.58
N ALA A 819 19.56 5.04 -25.98
CA ALA A 819 20.09 6.31 -25.54
C ALA A 819 20.53 7.21 -26.69
N LEU A 820 21.00 6.64 -27.82
CA LEU A 820 21.55 7.37 -28.97
C LEU A 820 20.55 7.63 -30.09
N LYS A 821 19.55 6.73 -30.31
CA LYS A 821 18.63 6.82 -31.46
C LYS A 821 17.82 8.10 -31.53
N LYS A 822 17.53 8.74 -30.42
CA LYS A 822 16.78 10.00 -30.36
C LYS A 822 17.51 11.20 -30.96
N TYR A 823 18.80 11.04 -31.27
CA TYR A 823 19.63 12.08 -31.91
C TYR A 823 19.84 11.85 -33.42
N ILE A 824 19.18 10.82 -34.00
CA ILE A 824 19.14 10.65 -35.45
C ILE A 824 18.22 11.70 -36.04
N VAL A 825 18.70 12.40 -37.07
CA VAL A 825 17.91 13.43 -37.74
C VAL A 825 16.69 12.80 -38.41
N ASP A 826 15.54 13.40 -38.23
CA ASP A 826 14.29 12.96 -38.85
C ASP A 826 14.40 12.95 -40.39
N GLY A 827 13.86 11.91 -41.01
CA GLY A 827 13.95 11.68 -42.43
C GLY A 827 15.22 10.94 -42.87
N THR A 828 16.15 10.61 -41.95
CA THR A 828 17.36 9.79 -42.29
C THR A 828 16.91 8.41 -42.76
N LYS A 829 17.33 8.00 -43.96
CA LYS A 829 16.99 6.67 -44.51
C LYS A 829 17.78 5.56 -43.81
N ALA A 830 17.08 4.51 -43.41
CA ALA A 830 17.70 3.30 -42.86
C ALA A 830 18.21 2.42 -44.00
N ASN A 831 19.33 2.79 -44.57
CA ASN A 831 19.94 2.09 -45.74
C ASN A 831 20.22 0.60 -45.44
N GLY A 832 19.73 -0.28 -46.32
CA GLY A 832 19.93 -1.73 -46.23
C GLY A 832 18.93 -2.45 -45.31
N GLN A 833 17.90 -1.74 -44.77
CA GLN A 833 16.81 -2.37 -44.00
C GLN A 833 15.51 -2.36 -44.82
N LYS A 834 14.87 -3.52 -44.84
CA LYS A 834 13.57 -3.68 -45.50
C LYS A 834 12.44 -3.58 -44.46
N CYS A 835 11.37 -2.93 -44.82
CA CYS A 835 10.19 -2.89 -43.98
C CYS A 835 9.67 -4.33 -43.75
N PRO A 836 9.52 -4.76 -42.49
CA PRO A 836 9.08 -6.12 -42.19
C PRO A 836 7.61 -6.36 -42.61
N VAL A 837 6.82 -5.31 -42.83
CA VAL A 837 5.42 -5.41 -43.21
C VAL A 837 5.24 -5.45 -44.74
N CYS A 838 5.89 -4.56 -45.49
CA CYS A 838 5.70 -4.47 -46.93
C CYS A 838 6.89 -4.89 -47.75
N GLY A 839 8.03 -5.24 -47.13
CA GLY A 839 9.27 -5.68 -47.84
C GLY A 839 10.04 -4.60 -48.58
N HIS A 840 9.58 -3.35 -48.65
CA HIS A 840 10.23 -2.25 -49.33
C HIS A 840 11.37 -1.62 -48.52
N GLU A 841 12.40 -1.14 -49.15
CA GLU A 841 13.52 -0.39 -48.56
C GLU A 841 13.14 1.10 -48.43
N SER A 842 12.09 1.37 -47.69
CA SER A 842 11.51 2.70 -47.52
C SER A 842 11.40 3.11 -46.04
N LEU A 843 12.28 2.58 -45.21
CA LEU A 843 12.37 2.95 -43.80
C LEU A 843 13.14 4.24 -43.60
N VAL A 844 12.59 5.17 -42.88
CA VAL A 844 13.22 6.42 -42.42
C VAL A 844 13.13 6.56 -40.92
N TYR A 845 14.08 7.24 -40.32
CA TYR A 845 14.01 7.61 -38.92
C TYR A 845 13.10 8.83 -38.75
N GLN A 846 12.19 8.78 -37.79
CA GLN A 846 11.40 9.91 -37.36
C GLN A 846 11.22 9.82 -35.84
N GLU A 847 11.68 10.86 -35.13
CA GLU A 847 11.70 10.89 -33.66
C GLU A 847 12.36 9.65 -33.01
N GLY A 848 13.42 9.15 -33.62
CA GLY A 848 14.15 7.96 -33.17
C GLY A 848 13.48 6.63 -33.48
N CYS A 849 12.34 6.61 -34.17
CA CYS A 849 11.63 5.42 -34.65
C CYS A 849 11.86 5.18 -36.14
N LEU A 850 11.84 3.92 -36.58
CA LEU A 850 11.85 3.59 -38.01
C LEU A 850 10.40 3.56 -38.54
N ILE A 851 10.13 4.44 -39.50
CA ILE A 851 8.82 4.54 -40.16
C ILE A 851 8.99 4.17 -41.64
N CYS A 852 8.11 3.30 -42.13
CA CYS A 852 8.05 2.98 -43.54
C CYS A 852 7.24 4.03 -44.30
N THR A 853 7.91 4.78 -45.19
CA THR A 853 7.20 5.79 -46.02
C THR A 853 6.27 5.19 -47.04
N ASN A 854 6.31 3.86 -47.29
CA ASN A 854 5.47 3.18 -48.24
C ASN A 854 4.14 2.64 -47.64
N CYS A 855 4.23 2.07 -46.43
CA CYS A 855 3.03 1.45 -45.82
C CYS A 855 2.66 2.05 -44.46
N GLY A 856 3.42 3.05 -43.96
CA GLY A 856 3.17 3.67 -42.69
C GLY A 856 3.57 2.83 -41.46
N ALA A 857 4.09 1.62 -41.67
CA ALA A 857 4.51 0.77 -40.55
C ALA A 857 5.64 1.43 -39.77
N SER A 858 5.51 1.48 -38.45
CA SER A 858 6.49 2.05 -37.54
C SER A 858 7.12 0.97 -36.66
N ARG A 859 8.42 1.06 -36.45
CA ARG A 859 9.16 0.21 -35.53
C ARG A 859 9.97 1.08 -34.54
N CYS A 860 9.46 1.21 -33.31
CA CYS A 860 10.17 1.78 -32.20
C CYS A 860 10.72 0.61 -31.36
N GLY A 861 12.04 0.47 -31.24
CA GLY A 861 12.69 -0.63 -30.52
C GLY A 861 12.62 -0.47 -29.01
#